data_8bb30b9b67e40765aec19163d2c2a0fb
#
_entry.id   8bb30b9b67e40765aec19163d2c2a0fb
#
_cell.length_a   1.000
_cell.length_b   1.000
_cell.length_c   1.000
_cell.angle_alpha   90.00
_cell.angle_beta   90.00
_cell.angle_gamma   90.00
#
_symmetry.space_group_name_H-M   'P 1'
#
loop_
_entity.id
_entity.type
_entity.pdbx_description
1 polymer ?
#
loop_
_entity_poly.entity_id
_entity_poly.type
_entity_poly.pdbx_seq_one_letter_code
_entity_poly.pdbx_strand_id
1 'polypeptide(L)'
;YISSEDSAKDYISYLEKNNSFKYLPNNELKILPHEEFEVDLKCELLGDVSIWLMLVEYSSQEKIKVHTIPVNKKIKVRTSENTREIRLALRVSGSGIGIIEDIRIERSKEQIMQPQVITEKVKKKKAPKRISDIKMACILDEFSMTCFEQEVNLITFNKGNWQEILSENIPDVLFVESAWRGNFGAWENMIARYNNQDKSPLINLLNWCKQNSIPTVFWNKEDPIHFDRFIDTAKLFDYIYTTDANMIENYQIASGHKNVFSLPFSAEPNFHNPIKIQERRNEKICFAGSFYANRHEERKRDMENILDIAAKFGLDIFDRNYEKNAKGTTHFSFPERFNENIVGSLKYDEIDKAYKGYKFMLNVNSVKYSPTMFSRRVFEGLASGTPIISSYSEGVKKIFKDIVLISENQQELESNINKLMNDEGYYRQKSLEGIREVYLHHTYKHRIQYIFKNMGIDISLNPKKVTVMSIVKSKEEFFYILDQFKDQTWKEKELVVFVEIFDGYIDLLNEYNKDDQISTYVLSYMNEYSRLSEVIKNEYVAYLNPMNFYGENYLLDLMIATDYSPADIIGKSSIYSYDRKKKTTKELNKNKEYEYVSDLAMDASVMNMKVFSGENVFSILDRMRNSETTSSYFKKGFRLLSVDKYNFLKNGLNAESKSQNKLQK
;
A
#
# COMPACT_ATOMS: atom_id res chain seq x y z
N TYR A 1 5.24 37.87 -44.65
CA TYR A 1 5.11 38.03 -46.12
C TYR A 1 5.70 36.82 -46.79
N ILE A 2 4.94 36.21 -47.71
CA ILE A 2 5.38 35.14 -48.57
C ILE A 2 5.20 35.63 -50.01
N SER A 3 6.28 35.63 -50.78
CA SER A 3 6.21 35.94 -52.24
C SER A 3 6.51 34.70 -53.03
N SER A 4 5.77 34.50 -54.10
CA SER A 4 5.99 33.40 -55.08
C SER A 4 6.00 33.98 -56.46
N GLU A 5 6.99 33.59 -57.28
CA GLU A 5 7.19 34.03 -58.64
C GLU A 5 6.92 32.93 -59.67
N ASP A 6 6.68 31.68 -59.21
CA ASP A 6 6.56 30.50 -60.07
C ASP A 6 5.25 29.74 -59.80
N SER A 7 4.77 29.03 -60.84
CA SER A 7 3.61 28.12 -60.79
C SER A 7 3.91 26.79 -60.04
N ALA A 8 5.14 26.55 -59.66
CA ALA A 8 5.55 25.39 -58.89
C ALA A 8 4.95 25.40 -57.45
N LYS A 9 4.67 24.23 -56.92
CA LYS A 9 4.20 24.08 -55.51
C LYS A 9 5.37 24.09 -54.58
N ASP A 10 5.47 25.10 -53.73
CA ASP A 10 6.47 25.18 -52.68
C ASP A 10 5.84 24.92 -51.29
N TYR A 11 6.68 24.47 -50.37
CA TYR A 11 6.26 24.17 -49.01
C TYR A 11 7.17 24.85 -47.97
N ILE A 12 6.56 25.52 -47.04
CA ILE A 12 7.22 26.14 -45.90
C ILE A 12 6.78 25.36 -44.65
N SER A 13 7.67 24.55 -44.06
CA SER A 13 7.36 23.73 -42.90
C SER A 13 7.70 24.43 -41.62
N TYR A 14 6.83 24.30 -40.62
CA TYR A 14 7.07 24.80 -39.27
C TYR A 14 8.11 23.92 -38.55
N LEU A 15 9.19 24.52 -38.08
CA LEU A 15 10.31 23.89 -37.37
C LEU A 15 11.08 22.78 -38.17
N GLU A 16 10.81 22.59 -39.43
CA GLU A 16 11.46 21.57 -40.27
C GLU A 16 12.32 22.18 -41.35
N LYS A 17 13.52 21.64 -41.56
CA LYS A 17 14.47 22.11 -42.58
C LYS A 17 14.31 21.46 -43.94
N ASN A 18 13.56 20.34 -44.01
CA ASN A 18 13.36 19.63 -45.28
C ASN A 18 11.89 19.65 -45.70
N ASN A 19 11.64 19.67 -47.00
CA ASN A 19 10.31 19.70 -47.59
C ASN A 19 9.76 18.31 -47.95
N SER A 20 10.41 17.22 -47.50
CA SER A 20 9.94 15.86 -47.72
C SER A 20 8.98 15.43 -46.63
N PHE A 21 7.74 15.12 -47.00
CA PHE A 21 6.72 14.61 -46.05
C PHE A 21 6.71 13.07 -45.97
N LYS A 22 7.74 12.39 -46.46
CA LYS A 22 7.89 10.94 -46.40
C LYS A 22 8.37 10.46 -45.03
N TYR A 23 9.16 11.27 -44.36
CA TYR A 23 9.81 10.92 -43.09
C TYR A 23 9.05 11.53 -41.92
N LEU A 24 9.19 10.89 -40.74
CA LEU A 24 8.67 11.42 -39.50
C LEU A 24 9.21 12.84 -39.24
N PRO A 25 8.40 13.72 -38.65
CA PRO A 25 8.86 15.06 -38.28
C PRO A 25 9.89 14.99 -37.14
N ASN A 26 10.82 15.96 -37.14
CA ASN A 26 11.80 16.11 -36.05
C ASN A 26 11.30 17.04 -34.93
N ASN A 27 10.01 17.36 -34.91
CA ASN A 27 9.43 18.23 -33.92
C ASN A 27 8.64 17.40 -32.88
N GLU A 28 8.45 17.97 -31.69
CA GLU A 28 7.78 17.34 -30.56
C GLU A 28 6.27 17.65 -30.48
N LEU A 29 5.62 18.02 -31.59
CA LEU A 29 4.18 18.26 -31.61
C LEU A 29 3.41 16.93 -31.50
N LYS A 30 3.32 16.41 -30.27
CA LYS A 30 2.61 15.18 -29.95
C LYS A 30 1.10 15.43 -29.90
N ILE A 31 0.35 14.60 -30.58
CA ILE A 31 -1.11 14.68 -30.68
C ILE A 31 -1.70 13.31 -30.40
N LEU A 32 -2.87 13.31 -29.75
CA LEU A 32 -3.59 12.07 -29.48
C LEU A 32 -4.44 11.65 -30.69
N PRO A 33 -4.69 10.34 -30.85
CA PRO A 33 -5.65 9.83 -31.81
C PRO A 33 -7.05 10.40 -31.58
N HIS A 34 -7.80 10.63 -32.64
CA HIS A 34 -9.16 11.16 -32.63
C HIS A 34 -9.33 12.55 -31.98
N GLU A 35 -8.24 13.28 -31.81
CA GLU A 35 -8.30 14.67 -31.33
C GLU A 35 -8.93 15.56 -32.40
N GLU A 36 -9.83 16.42 -32.00
CA GLU A 36 -10.49 17.39 -32.88
C GLU A 36 -9.91 18.80 -32.68
N PHE A 37 -9.48 19.41 -33.75
CA PHE A 37 -8.93 20.77 -33.78
C PHE A 37 -9.79 21.67 -34.61
N GLU A 38 -10.00 22.88 -34.13
CA GLU A 38 -10.47 24.02 -34.94
C GLU A 38 -9.25 24.73 -35.48
N VAL A 39 -9.15 24.78 -36.83
CA VAL A 39 -8.02 25.37 -37.51
C VAL A 39 -8.49 26.55 -38.34
N ASP A 40 -7.84 27.69 -38.16
CA ASP A 40 -8.11 28.94 -38.86
C ASP A 40 -6.81 29.54 -39.36
N LEU A 41 -6.75 29.85 -40.69
CA LEU A 41 -5.63 30.52 -41.34
C LEU A 41 -6.14 31.83 -41.94
N LYS A 42 -5.79 32.94 -41.35
CA LYS A 42 -6.11 34.28 -41.84
C LYS A 42 -4.97 34.79 -42.72
N CYS A 43 -5.29 35.07 -43.97
CA CYS A 43 -4.30 35.50 -44.90
C CYS A 43 -4.91 36.41 -45.96
N GLU A 44 -4.25 37.54 -46.25
CA GLU A 44 -4.55 38.41 -47.39
C GLU A 44 -3.69 37.93 -48.57
N LEU A 45 -4.34 37.77 -49.73
CA LEU A 45 -3.70 37.33 -50.98
C LEU A 45 -3.70 38.39 -52.01
N LEU A 46 -2.56 38.72 -52.60
CA LEU A 46 -2.37 39.72 -53.63
C LEU A 46 -1.76 39.06 -54.91
N GLY A 47 -2.46 39.11 -56.02
CA GLY A 47 -2.09 38.40 -57.26
C GLY A 47 -2.72 37.01 -57.37
N ASP A 48 -2.16 36.16 -58.25
CA ASP A 48 -2.66 34.80 -58.50
C ASP A 48 -1.99 33.75 -57.58
N VAL A 49 -1.71 34.11 -56.34
CA VAL A 49 -1.11 33.20 -55.37
C VAL A 49 -2.19 32.44 -54.60
N SER A 50 -1.96 31.14 -54.33
CA SER A 50 -2.78 30.30 -53.49
C SER A 50 -1.95 29.79 -52.28
N ILE A 51 -2.46 29.97 -51.07
CA ILE A 51 -1.84 29.49 -49.84
C ILE A 51 -2.80 28.53 -49.12
N TRP A 52 -2.28 27.42 -48.65
CA TRP A 52 -3.02 26.41 -47.94
C TRP A 52 -2.22 25.99 -46.70
N LEU A 53 -2.88 25.82 -45.53
CA LEU A 53 -2.25 25.18 -44.39
C LEU A 53 -2.41 23.66 -44.54
N MET A 54 -1.30 22.96 -44.47
CA MET A 54 -1.22 21.51 -44.52
C MET A 54 -0.99 20.99 -43.11
N LEU A 55 -1.89 20.15 -42.59
CA LEU A 55 -1.71 19.38 -41.39
C LEU A 55 -1.50 17.93 -41.79
N VAL A 56 -0.31 17.41 -41.59
CA VAL A 56 0.11 16.07 -42.01
C VAL A 56 0.21 15.19 -40.75
N GLU A 57 -0.52 14.09 -40.76
CA GLU A 57 -0.55 13.12 -39.68
C GLU A 57 0.46 12.00 -39.90
N TYR A 58 1.13 11.59 -38.83
CA TYR A 58 2.07 10.47 -38.83
C TYR A 58 1.74 9.47 -37.68
N SER A 59 1.92 8.18 -38.01
CA SER A 59 2.07 7.14 -36.99
C SER A 59 3.50 7.14 -36.45
N SER A 60 3.85 6.18 -35.61
CA SER A 60 5.25 5.97 -35.18
C SER A 60 6.19 5.51 -36.29
N GLN A 61 5.67 5.21 -37.48
CA GLN A 61 6.45 4.62 -38.59
C GLN A 61 6.29 5.32 -39.95
N GLU A 62 5.11 5.88 -40.23
CA GLU A 62 4.80 6.41 -41.56
C GLU A 62 3.77 7.54 -41.53
N LYS A 63 3.69 8.24 -42.63
CA LYS A 63 2.66 9.24 -42.93
C LYS A 63 1.31 8.59 -43.12
N ILE A 64 0.29 9.07 -42.39
CA ILE A 64 -1.07 8.53 -42.40
C ILE A 64 -1.97 9.33 -43.37
N LYS A 65 -2.09 10.65 -43.09
CA LYS A 65 -3.10 11.49 -43.75
C LYS A 65 -2.62 12.93 -43.90
N VAL A 66 -3.24 13.64 -44.82
CA VAL A 66 -3.01 15.07 -45.02
C VAL A 66 -4.34 15.80 -45.01
N HIS A 67 -4.47 16.80 -44.18
CA HIS A 67 -5.56 17.76 -44.23
C HIS A 67 -5.07 19.02 -44.87
N THR A 68 -5.90 19.55 -45.78
CA THR A 68 -5.59 20.78 -46.51
C THR A 68 -6.62 21.83 -46.13
N ILE A 69 -6.19 22.88 -45.47
CA ILE A 69 -7.03 23.93 -44.90
C ILE A 69 -6.86 25.21 -45.78
N PRO A 70 -7.94 25.70 -46.37
CA PRO A 70 -7.90 26.93 -47.17
C PRO A 70 -7.79 28.17 -46.26
N VAL A 71 -7.26 29.25 -46.78
CA VAL A 71 -7.22 30.55 -46.10
C VAL A 71 -8.63 31.08 -45.83
N ASN A 72 -8.76 31.86 -44.76
CA ASN A 72 -9.96 32.58 -44.37
C ASN A 72 -11.21 31.69 -44.17
N LYS A 73 -10.97 30.42 -43.85
CA LYS A 73 -12.01 29.47 -43.48
C LYS A 73 -11.63 28.70 -42.24
N LYS A 74 -12.48 28.76 -41.22
CA LYS A 74 -12.35 27.96 -40.03
C LYS A 74 -12.84 26.54 -40.28
N ILE A 75 -11.98 25.55 -40.09
CA ILE A 75 -12.25 24.14 -40.40
C ILE A 75 -11.98 23.28 -39.14
N LYS A 76 -12.85 22.31 -38.88
CA LYS A 76 -12.61 21.27 -37.89
C LYS A 76 -11.86 20.10 -38.54
N VAL A 77 -10.76 19.73 -37.93
CA VAL A 77 -9.92 18.60 -38.32
C VAL A 77 -9.92 17.59 -37.19
N ARG A 78 -10.28 16.35 -37.49
CA ARG A 78 -10.18 15.24 -36.55
C ARG A 78 -9.05 14.34 -36.95
N THR A 79 -8.12 14.05 -36.04
CA THR A 79 -6.99 13.17 -36.29
C THR A 79 -7.41 11.72 -36.39
N SER A 80 -6.63 10.93 -37.12
CA SER A 80 -6.87 9.52 -37.37
C SER A 80 -6.53 8.69 -36.14
N GLU A 81 -7.05 7.48 -36.09
CA GLU A 81 -6.88 6.53 -34.97
C GLU A 81 -5.41 6.23 -34.61
N ASN A 82 -4.53 6.23 -35.62
CA ASN A 82 -3.12 5.88 -35.46
C ASN A 82 -2.19 7.10 -35.37
N THR A 83 -2.74 8.32 -35.30
CA THR A 83 -1.92 9.55 -35.29
C THR A 83 -1.14 9.64 -33.97
N ARG A 84 0.15 9.95 -34.07
CA ARG A 84 1.07 10.18 -32.98
C ARG A 84 1.67 11.56 -33.00
N GLU A 85 1.94 12.04 -34.20
CA GLU A 85 2.59 13.31 -34.44
C GLU A 85 1.94 14.00 -35.62
N ILE A 86 2.01 15.32 -35.65
CA ILE A 86 1.63 16.12 -36.79
C ILE A 86 2.76 17.01 -37.24
N ARG A 87 2.77 17.31 -38.53
CA ARG A 87 3.62 18.32 -39.13
C ARG A 87 2.74 19.40 -39.76
N LEU A 88 3.08 20.64 -39.49
CA LEU A 88 2.44 21.80 -40.09
C LEU A 88 3.30 22.37 -41.18
N ALA A 89 2.69 22.69 -42.32
CA ALA A 89 3.37 23.34 -43.41
C ALA A 89 2.38 24.23 -44.18
N LEU A 90 2.90 25.30 -44.77
CA LEU A 90 2.17 26.10 -45.76
C LEU A 90 2.56 25.59 -47.12
N ARG A 91 1.56 25.31 -47.94
CA ARG A 91 1.74 25.08 -49.40
C ARG A 91 1.42 26.34 -50.12
N VAL A 92 2.37 26.82 -50.90
CA VAL A 92 2.25 28.04 -51.73
C VAL A 92 2.31 27.63 -53.19
N SER A 93 1.49 28.24 -54.03
CA SER A 93 1.53 28.05 -55.47
C SER A 93 0.95 29.27 -56.21
N GLY A 94 1.38 29.49 -57.42
CA GLY A 94 0.99 30.67 -58.22
C GLY A 94 1.92 31.86 -57.98
N SER A 95 1.64 32.99 -58.62
CA SER A 95 2.48 34.20 -58.58
C SER A 95 1.76 35.32 -57.80
N GLY A 96 2.42 35.87 -56.79
CA GLY A 96 1.84 36.94 -55.98
C GLY A 96 2.42 37.01 -54.58
N ILE A 97 1.73 37.70 -53.68
CA ILE A 97 2.14 37.93 -52.31
C ILE A 97 1.02 37.47 -51.37
N GLY A 98 1.39 36.68 -50.38
CA GLY A 98 0.49 36.35 -49.24
C GLY A 98 0.97 36.99 -47.95
N ILE A 99 0.06 37.64 -47.23
CA ILE A 99 0.29 38.23 -45.93
C ILE A 99 -0.48 37.41 -44.90
N ILE A 100 0.24 36.61 -44.11
CA ILE A 100 -0.35 35.82 -43.06
C ILE A 100 -0.56 36.73 -41.85
N GLU A 101 -1.80 36.91 -41.42
CA GLU A 101 -2.19 37.71 -40.27
C GLU A 101 -2.19 36.86 -39.00
N ASP A 102 -2.74 35.62 -39.08
CA ASP A 102 -2.89 34.75 -37.96
C ASP A 102 -3.00 33.28 -38.34
N ILE A 103 -2.45 32.38 -37.57
CA ILE A 103 -2.64 30.93 -37.66
C ILE A 103 -3.07 30.41 -36.28
N ARG A 104 -4.32 29.96 -36.16
CA ARG A 104 -4.85 29.39 -34.93
C ARG A 104 -5.14 27.92 -35.12
N ILE A 105 -4.65 27.13 -34.15
CA ILE A 105 -4.96 25.73 -34.02
C ILE A 105 -5.37 25.51 -32.56
N GLU A 106 -6.68 25.42 -32.34
CA GLU A 106 -7.26 25.25 -31.01
C GLU A 106 -7.90 23.88 -30.90
N ARG A 107 -7.68 23.19 -29.75
CA ARG A 107 -8.39 21.94 -29.48
C ARG A 107 -9.88 22.26 -29.31
N SER A 108 -10.74 21.53 -30.03
CA SER A 108 -12.19 21.66 -29.85
C SER A 108 -12.54 21.18 -28.44
N LYS A 109 -13.27 22.02 -27.69
CA LYS A 109 -13.88 21.56 -26.44
C LYS A 109 -14.97 20.56 -26.83
N GLU A 110 -14.73 19.27 -26.58
CA GLU A 110 -15.74 18.23 -26.83
C GLU A 110 -17.06 18.58 -26.15
N GLN A 111 -18.11 18.73 -26.94
CA GLN A 111 -19.47 18.52 -26.45
C GLN A 111 -19.63 17.00 -26.30
N ILE A 112 -19.59 16.53 -25.07
CA ILE A 112 -19.93 15.15 -24.71
C ILE A 112 -21.36 14.90 -25.20
N MET A 113 -21.53 14.03 -26.19
CA MET A 113 -22.84 13.53 -26.61
C MET A 113 -23.55 12.97 -25.37
N GLN A 114 -24.67 13.59 -24.99
CA GLN A 114 -25.49 13.10 -23.87
C GLN A 114 -26.17 11.79 -24.29
N PRO A 115 -25.96 10.68 -23.58
CA PRO A 115 -26.78 9.49 -23.76
C PRO A 115 -28.19 9.73 -23.24
N GLN A 116 -29.17 9.05 -23.83
CA GLN A 116 -30.58 9.12 -23.41
C GLN A 116 -30.72 8.77 -21.92
N VAL A 117 -31.40 9.66 -21.19
CA VAL A 117 -31.58 9.61 -19.75
C VAL A 117 -32.62 8.55 -19.39
N ILE A 118 -32.21 7.50 -18.70
CA ILE A 118 -33.13 6.71 -17.88
C ILE A 118 -33.10 7.36 -16.49
N THR A 119 -34.14 8.14 -16.20
CA THR A 119 -34.27 8.89 -14.93
C THR A 119 -34.95 8.04 -13.88
N GLU A 120 -34.21 7.29 -13.12
CA GLU A 120 -34.54 7.09 -11.71
C GLU A 120 -33.37 7.65 -10.87
N LYS A 121 -33.61 8.80 -10.25
CA LYS A 121 -32.63 9.37 -9.30
C LYS A 121 -32.52 8.46 -8.10
N VAL A 122 -31.39 7.77 -7.97
CA VAL A 122 -31.04 7.02 -6.77
C VAL A 122 -31.06 7.98 -5.57
N LYS A 123 -31.76 7.60 -4.50
CA LYS A 123 -31.80 8.36 -3.24
C LYS A 123 -30.37 8.55 -2.74
N LYS A 124 -29.98 9.79 -2.36
CA LYS A 124 -28.66 10.07 -1.76
C LYS A 124 -28.41 9.10 -0.61
N LYS A 125 -27.44 8.22 -0.77
CA LYS A 125 -27.02 7.26 0.24
C LYS A 125 -26.21 8.00 1.31
N LYS A 126 -26.35 7.56 2.57
CA LYS A 126 -25.53 8.08 3.67
C LYS A 126 -24.08 7.59 3.47
N ALA A 127 -23.10 8.49 3.56
CA ALA A 127 -21.71 8.12 3.45
C ALA A 127 -21.31 7.03 4.46
N PRO A 128 -20.47 6.05 4.09
CA PRO A 128 -19.99 5.02 5.00
C PRO A 128 -19.19 5.66 6.15
N LYS A 129 -19.31 5.09 7.34
CA LYS A 129 -18.60 5.56 8.53
C LYS A 129 -17.41 4.67 8.91
N ARG A 130 -17.47 3.40 8.55
CA ARG A 130 -16.43 2.40 8.81
C ARG A 130 -15.96 1.81 7.49
N ILE A 131 -14.71 1.34 7.45
CA ILE A 131 -14.13 0.70 6.26
C ILE A 131 -14.97 -0.51 5.83
N SER A 132 -15.38 -1.36 6.79
CA SER A 132 -16.22 -2.53 6.52
C SER A 132 -17.61 -2.22 5.93
N ASP A 133 -18.08 -0.98 6.04
CA ASP A 133 -19.37 -0.57 5.48
C ASP A 133 -19.29 -0.15 4.01
N ILE A 134 -18.07 0.07 3.50
CA ILE A 134 -17.81 0.54 2.13
C ILE A 134 -18.22 -0.54 1.13
N LYS A 135 -19.04 -0.15 0.17
CA LYS A 135 -19.32 -0.92 -1.05
C LYS A 135 -18.47 -0.39 -2.19
N MET A 136 -17.45 -1.13 -2.59
CA MET A 136 -16.50 -0.74 -3.64
C MET A 136 -16.73 -1.55 -4.90
N ALA A 137 -17.29 -0.93 -5.94
CA ALA A 137 -17.30 -1.51 -7.29
C ALA A 137 -15.86 -1.50 -7.83
N CYS A 138 -15.38 -2.59 -8.43
CA CYS A 138 -13.96 -2.66 -8.76
C CYS A 138 -13.66 -3.31 -10.12
N ILE A 139 -12.55 -2.84 -10.72
CA ILE A 139 -11.85 -3.54 -11.80
C ILE A 139 -10.39 -3.67 -11.37
N LEU A 140 -10.03 -4.84 -10.88
CA LEU A 140 -8.74 -5.13 -10.24
C LEU A 140 -8.14 -6.40 -10.83
N ASP A 141 -6.82 -6.50 -10.83
CA ASP A 141 -6.13 -7.79 -11.00
C ASP A 141 -6.21 -8.59 -9.70
N GLU A 142 -6.06 -9.90 -9.80
CA GLU A 142 -6.28 -10.87 -8.72
C GLU A 142 -5.60 -10.49 -7.40
N PHE A 143 -4.35 -10.05 -7.47
CA PHE A 143 -3.59 -9.66 -6.29
C PHE A 143 -4.27 -8.52 -5.50
N SER A 144 -4.59 -7.42 -6.17
CA SER A 144 -5.22 -6.27 -5.50
C SER A 144 -6.61 -6.63 -5.00
N MET A 145 -7.36 -7.43 -5.77
CA MET A 145 -8.67 -7.92 -5.38
C MET A 145 -8.61 -8.66 -4.05
N THR A 146 -7.70 -9.65 -3.95
CA THR A 146 -7.50 -10.46 -2.73
C THR A 146 -7.18 -9.60 -1.50
N CYS A 147 -6.43 -8.50 -1.68
CA CYS A 147 -6.10 -7.61 -0.58
C CYS A 147 -7.26 -6.67 -0.19
N PHE A 148 -7.96 -6.09 -1.17
CA PHE A 148 -9.06 -5.16 -0.86
C PHE A 148 -10.31 -5.85 -0.32
N GLU A 149 -10.59 -7.10 -0.73
CA GLU A 149 -11.77 -7.85 -0.24
C GLU A 149 -11.74 -8.15 1.26
N GLN A 150 -10.57 -8.10 1.89
CA GLN A 150 -10.43 -8.27 3.34
C GLN A 150 -10.91 -7.05 4.13
N GLU A 151 -10.92 -5.89 3.49
CA GLU A 151 -11.17 -4.61 4.15
C GLU A 151 -12.55 -4.03 3.83
N VAL A 152 -13.07 -4.22 2.60
CA VAL A 152 -14.30 -3.62 2.10
C VAL A 152 -15.21 -4.64 1.42
N ASN A 153 -16.49 -4.29 1.23
CA ASN A 153 -17.41 -5.10 0.44
C ASN A 153 -17.16 -4.87 -1.05
N LEU A 154 -16.33 -5.72 -1.69
CA LEU A 154 -16.07 -5.63 -3.12
C LEU A 154 -17.29 -6.08 -3.95
N ILE A 155 -17.60 -5.30 -4.99
CA ILE A 155 -18.59 -5.64 -6.00
C ILE A 155 -17.86 -5.86 -7.32
N THR A 156 -17.79 -7.10 -7.76
CA THR A 156 -17.16 -7.51 -9.02
C THR A 156 -18.22 -7.71 -10.10
N PHE A 157 -17.86 -7.43 -11.34
CA PHE A 157 -18.74 -7.52 -12.51
C PHE A 157 -17.92 -7.67 -13.79
N ASN A 158 -18.58 -8.03 -14.89
CA ASN A 158 -17.98 -8.10 -16.22
C ASN A 158 -18.59 -7.04 -17.15
N LYS A 159 -18.09 -6.98 -18.40
CA LYS A 159 -18.54 -6.02 -19.42
C LYS A 159 -20.03 -6.13 -19.79
N GLY A 160 -20.65 -7.28 -19.59
CA GLY A 160 -22.03 -7.54 -19.99
C GLY A 160 -23.07 -7.39 -18.87
N ASN A 161 -22.69 -7.49 -17.59
CA ASN A 161 -23.62 -7.53 -16.47
C ASN A 161 -23.43 -6.41 -15.42
N TRP A 162 -22.48 -5.49 -15.63
CA TRP A 162 -22.18 -4.46 -14.64
C TRP A 162 -23.39 -3.56 -14.30
N GLN A 163 -24.24 -3.27 -15.30
CA GLN A 163 -25.39 -2.38 -15.11
C GLN A 163 -26.44 -3.01 -14.18
N GLU A 164 -26.75 -4.28 -14.36
CA GLU A 164 -27.65 -5.04 -13.50
C GLU A 164 -27.11 -5.10 -12.07
N ILE A 165 -25.86 -5.59 -11.90
CA ILE A 165 -25.23 -5.77 -10.60
C ILE A 165 -25.13 -4.45 -9.82
N LEU A 166 -24.70 -3.36 -10.46
CA LEU A 166 -24.51 -2.08 -9.79
C LEU A 166 -25.82 -1.34 -9.54
N SER A 167 -26.87 -1.60 -10.33
CA SER A 167 -28.22 -1.04 -10.08
C SER A 167 -28.85 -1.66 -8.84
N GLU A 168 -28.64 -2.95 -8.60
CA GLU A 168 -29.11 -3.65 -7.40
C GLU A 168 -28.24 -3.35 -6.17
N ASN A 169 -26.94 -3.13 -6.38
CA ASN A 169 -25.95 -2.92 -5.33
C ASN A 169 -25.20 -1.60 -5.55
N ILE A 170 -25.87 -0.46 -5.31
CA ILE A 170 -25.28 0.86 -5.50
C ILE A 170 -23.99 0.98 -4.70
N PRO A 171 -22.81 1.18 -5.35
CA PRO A 171 -21.54 1.31 -4.66
C PRO A 171 -21.36 2.71 -4.06
N ASP A 172 -20.40 2.84 -3.14
CA ASP A 172 -19.93 4.11 -2.59
C ASP A 172 -18.85 4.73 -3.47
N VAL A 173 -18.12 3.89 -4.23
CA VAL A 173 -17.04 4.27 -5.14
C VAL A 173 -16.87 3.23 -6.23
N LEU A 174 -16.45 3.66 -7.43
CA LEU A 174 -15.87 2.79 -8.44
C LEU A 174 -14.35 2.93 -8.37
N PHE A 175 -13.65 1.83 -8.08
CA PHE A 175 -12.20 1.78 -7.97
C PHE A 175 -11.61 0.90 -9.09
N VAL A 176 -10.80 1.50 -9.95
CA VAL A 176 -10.17 0.83 -11.09
C VAL A 176 -8.66 0.99 -10.98
N GLU A 177 -7.92 -0.10 -11.05
CA GLU A 177 -6.46 -0.03 -11.12
C GLU A 177 -5.92 -0.15 -12.54
N SER A 178 -4.62 0.05 -12.72
CA SER A 178 -3.89 -0.24 -13.96
C SER A 178 -3.85 -1.75 -14.23
N ALA A 179 -5.03 -2.35 -14.35
CA ALA A 179 -5.20 -3.78 -14.53
C ALA A 179 -4.85 -4.22 -15.96
N TRP A 180 -4.11 -5.32 -16.09
CA TRP A 180 -3.82 -5.95 -17.38
C TRP A 180 -4.95 -6.89 -17.80
N ARG A 181 -5.49 -7.63 -16.85
CA ARG A 181 -6.58 -8.59 -17.10
C ARG A 181 -7.91 -8.14 -16.50
N GLY A 182 -7.91 -7.52 -15.33
CA GLY A 182 -9.07 -7.00 -14.62
C GLY A 182 -10.19 -8.02 -14.39
N ASN A 183 -10.55 -8.27 -13.14
CA ASN A 183 -11.60 -9.18 -12.72
C ASN A 183 -11.49 -10.56 -13.42
N PHE A 184 -10.32 -11.23 -13.25
CA PHE A 184 -10.01 -12.56 -13.82
C PHE A 184 -10.10 -12.64 -15.36
N GLY A 185 -9.84 -11.54 -16.07
CA GLY A 185 -9.90 -11.43 -17.52
C GLY A 185 -11.22 -10.89 -18.07
N ALA A 186 -12.21 -10.63 -17.22
CA ALA A 186 -13.49 -10.06 -17.65
C ALA A 186 -13.33 -8.65 -18.27
N TRP A 187 -12.29 -7.91 -17.88
CA TRP A 187 -11.93 -6.58 -18.41
C TRP A 187 -10.59 -6.56 -19.15
N GLU A 188 -10.12 -7.72 -19.60
CA GLU A 188 -8.89 -7.83 -20.37
C GLU A 188 -8.92 -6.92 -21.60
N ASN A 189 -7.80 -6.23 -21.86
CA ASN A 189 -7.62 -5.25 -22.93
C ASN A 189 -8.52 -4.00 -22.82
N MET A 190 -9.14 -3.68 -21.64
CA MET A 190 -10.00 -2.51 -21.50
C MET A 190 -9.30 -1.32 -20.84
N ILE A 191 -8.38 -1.57 -19.92
CA ILE A 191 -7.78 -0.54 -19.06
C ILE A 191 -6.50 0.03 -19.68
N ALA A 192 -5.55 -0.83 -20.03
CA ALA A 192 -4.34 -0.41 -20.75
C ALA A 192 -4.67 0.00 -22.19
N ARG A 193 -3.81 0.80 -22.80
CA ARG A 193 -3.93 1.19 -24.21
C ARG A 193 -3.45 0.06 -25.14
N TYR A 194 -4.32 -0.36 -26.05
CA TYR A 194 -4.04 -1.31 -27.13
C TYR A 194 -4.51 -0.72 -28.45
N ASN A 195 -4.02 -1.24 -29.58
CA ASN A 195 -4.49 -0.86 -30.91
C ASN A 195 -5.91 -1.42 -31.15
N ASN A 196 -6.76 -0.67 -31.85
CA ASN A 196 -8.14 -1.05 -32.22
C ASN A 196 -9.00 -1.46 -31.01
N GLN A 197 -8.88 -0.74 -29.91
CA GLN A 197 -9.58 -1.01 -28.65
C GLN A 197 -10.93 -0.31 -28.60
N ASP A 198 -12.02 -1.07 -28.45
CA ASP A 198 -13.31 -0.50 -28.09
C ASP A 198 -13.40 -0.28 -26.57
N LYS A 199 -13.36 0.97 -26.14
CA LYS A 199 -13.50 1.38 -24.72
C LYS A 199 -14.95 1.70 -24.32
N SER A 200 -15.92 1.50 -25.21
CA SER A 200 -17.33 1.81 -24.94
C SER A 200 -17.84 1.21 -23.63
N PRO A 201 -17.55 -0.07 -23.27
CA PRO A 201 -18.02 -0.61 -22.00
C PRO A 201 -17.53 0.16 -20.76
N LEU A 202 -16.26 0.58 -20.74
CA LEU A 202 -15.70 1.37 -19.66
C LEU A 202 -16.29 2.79 -19.61
N ILE A 203 -16.42 3.42 -20.78
CA ILE A 203 -16.99 4.78 -20.90
C ILE A 203 -18.46 4.76 -20.42
N ASN A 204 -19.24 3.76 -20.79
CA ASN A 204 -20.62 3.61 -20.37
C ASN A 204 -20.72 3.43 -18.85
N LEU A 205 -19.84 2.61 -18.25
CA LEU A 205 -19.76 2.43 -16.80
C LEU A 205 -19.44 3.75 -16.09
N LEU A 206 -18.45 4.52 -16.58
CA LEU A 206 -18.08 5.82 -15.99
C LEU A 206 -19.20 6.84 -16.11
N ASN A 207 -19.88 6.89 -17.25
CA ASN A 207 -21.05 7.75 -17.45
C ASN A 207 -22.19 7.40 -16.49
N TRP A 208 -22.45 6.12 -16.29
CA TRP A 208 -23.45 5.66 -15.31
C TRP A 208 -23.07 6.07 -13.89
N CYS A 209 -21.79 5.92 -13.49
CA CYS A 209 -21.29 6.39 -12.20
C CYS A 209 -21.52 7.89 -12.02
N LYS A 210 -21.21 8.70 -13.04
CA LYS A 210 -21.42 10.14 -13.03
C LYS A 210 -22.89 10.52 -12.87
N GLN A 211 -23.79 9.84 -13.59
CA GLN A 211 -25.24 10.06 -13.50
C GLN A 211 -25.81 9.75 -12.11
N ASN A 212 -25.24 8.75 -11.44
CA ASN A 212 -25.62 8.33 -10.10
C ASN A 212 -24.80 8.97 -8.97
N SER A 213 -23.96 9.98 -9.29
CA SER A 213 -23.09 10.67 -8.33
C SER A 213 -22.18 9.72 -7.54
N ILE A 214 -21.69 8.66 -8.19
CA ILE A 214 -20.74 7.69 -7.65
C ILE A 214 -19.33 8.17 -8.04
N PRO A 215 -18.45 8.50 -7.09
CA PRO A 215 -17.09 8.92 -7.40
C PRO A 215 -16.29 7.79 -8.05
N THR A 216 -15.43 8.15 -9.00
CA THR A 216 -14.58 7.22 -9.74
C THR A 216 -13.12 7.45 -9.40
N VAL A 217 -12.41 6.38 -9.08
CA VAL A 217 -11.00 6.38 -8.66
C VAL A 217 -10.20 5.50 -9.59
N PHE A 218 -9.10 6.02 -10.12
CA PHE A 218 -8.12 5.27 -10.86
C PHE A 218 -6.79 5.19 -10.10
N TRP A 219 -6.21 4.00 -9.98
CA TRP A 219 -4.90 3.80 -9.34
C TRP A 219 -3.91 3.18 -10.32
N ASN A 220 -2.87 3.95 -10.72
CA ASN A 220 -1.79 3.39 -11.51
C ASN A 220 -0.67 2.83 -10.61
N LYS A 221 -0.63 1.50 -10.51
CA LYS A 221 0.41 0.75 -9.80
C LYS A 221 1.63 0.42 -10.67
N GLU A 222 1.56 0.74 -11.97
CA GLU A 222 2.59 0.45 -12.98
C GLU A 222 3.48 1.66 -13.30
N ASP A 223 3.25 2.79 -12.63
CA ASP A 223 4.05 4.01 -12.78
C ASP A 223 5.48 3.82 -12.25
N PRO A 224 6.46 4.54 -12.82
CA PRO A 224 6.34 5.43 -14.00
C PRO A 224 6.46 4.69 -15.33
N ILE A 225 6.81 3.39 -15.31
CA ILE A 225 7.26 2.62 -16.49
C ILE A 225 6.16 2.50 -17.55
N HIS A 226 4.91 2.34 -17.12
CA HIS A 226 3.76 2.15 -18.01
C HIS A 226 2.76 3.32 -18.00
N PHE A 227 3.22 4.52 -17.62
CA PHE A 227 2.39 5.73 -17.64
C PHE A 227 1.64 5.89 -18.97
N ASP A 228 2.36 5.82 -20.11
CA ASP A 228 1.77 5.98 -21.44
C ASP A 228 0.71 4.93 -21.80
N ARG A 229 0.73 3.78 -21.10
CA ARG A 229 -0.27 2.72 -21.33
C ARG A 229 -1.59 3.01 -20.66
N PHE A 230 -1.59 3.78 -19.57
CA PHE A 230 -2.75 3.94 -18.72
C PHE A 230 -3.30 5.37 -18.66
N ILE A 231 -2.55 6.38 -19.11
CA ILE A 231 -2.96 7.78 -19.03
C ILE A 231 -4.29 8.06 -19.74
N ASP A 232 -4.54 7.46 -20.91
CA ASP A 232 -5.79 7.66 -21.66
C ASP A 232 -7.03 7.16 -20.91
N THR A 233 -6.84 6.20 -20.03
CA THR A 233 -7.89 5.71 -19.14
C THR A 233 -7.97 6.55 -17.87
N ALA A 234 -6.84 6.81 -17.23
CA ALA A 234 -6.76 7.55 -15.98
C ALA A 234 -7.45 8.92 -16.05
N LYS A 235 -7.28 9.67 -17.14
CA LYS A 235 -7.86 11.00 -17.33
C LYS A 235 -9.40 11.04 -17.39
N LEU A 236 -10.06 9.88 -17.44
CA LEU A 236 -11.52 9.77 -17.44
C LEU A 236 -12.13 9.72 -16.05
N PHE A 237 -11.30 9.63 -15.00
CA PHE A 237 -11.71 9.43 -13.62
C PHE A 237 -11.70 10.73 -12.81
N ASP A 238 -12.53 10.79 -11.77
CA ASP A 238 -12.65 11.97 -10.89
C ASP A 238 -11.42 12.13 -9.98
N TYR A 239 -10.82 11.00 -9.58
CA TYR A 239 -9.63 10.92 -8.72
C TYR A 239 -8.61 9.98 -9.33
N ILE A 240 -7.36 10.43 -9.38
CA ILE A 240 -6.24 9.64 -9.92
C ILE A 240 -5.21 9.44 -8.82
N TYR A 241 -4.80 8.19 -8.65
CA TYR A 241 -3.73 7.80 -7.74
C TYR A 241 -2.59 7.17 -8.53
N THR A 242 -1.37 7.52 -8.17
CA THR A 242 -0.14 6.97 -8.75
C THR A 242 0.75 6.40 -7.66
N THR A 243 1.45 5.31 -7.92
CA THR A 243 2.48 4.81 -6.98
C THR A 243 3.72 5.72 -6.94
N ASP A 244 3.96 6.52 -8.00
CA ASP A 244 5.10 7.42 -8.10
C ASP A 244 4.67 8.89 -7.97
N ALA A 245 5.00 9.53 -6.84
CA ALA A 245 4.65 10.92 -6.61
C ALA A 245 5.24 11.89 -7.65
N ASN A 246 6.33 11.52 -8.34
CA ASN A 246 6.91 12.33 -9.41
C ASN A 246 5.99 12.39 -10.65
N MET A 247 5.00 11.49 -10.76
CA MET A 247 4.04 11.48 -11.87
C MET A 247 2.82 12.36 -11.64
N ILE A 248 2.63 12.93 -10.43
CA ILE A 248 1.44 13.71 -10.08
C ILE A 248 1.22 14.87 -11.06
N GLU A 249 2.24 15.66 -11.34
CA GLU A 249 2.16 16.79 -12.24
C GLU A 249 1.77 16.36 -13.67
N ASN A 250 2.35 15.27 -14.16
CA ASN A 250 2.02 14.71 -15.48
C ASN A 250 0.54 14.32 -15.57
N TYR A 251 -0.01 13.71 -14.52
CA TYR A 251 -1.44 13.39 -14.47
C TYR A 251 -2.31 14.63 -14.38
N GLN A 252 -1.93 15.64 -13.59
CA GLN A 252 -2.67 16.90 -13.48
C GLN A 252 -2.76 17.63 -14.82
N ILE A 253 -1.65 17.67 -15.56
CA ILE A 253 -1.61 18.26 -16.90
C ILE A 253 -2.49 17.48 -17.87
N ALA A 254 -2.39 16.15 -17.88
CA ALA A 254 -3.11 15.29 -18.82
C ALA A 254 -4.62 15.21 -18.54
N SER A 255 -5.05 15.24 -17.28
CA SER A 255 -6.46 15.15 -16.86
C SER A 255 -7.15 16.49 -16.79
N GLY A 256 -6.39 17.58 -16.61
CA GLY A 256 -6.93 18.94 -16.46
C GLY A 256 -7.53 19.21 -15.08
N HIS A 257 -7.32 18.34 -14.06
CA HIS A 257 -7.80 18.53 -12.69
C HIS A 257 -6.72 18.23 -11.65
N LYS A 258 -6.96 18.71 -10.40
CA LYS A 258 -5.98 18.59 -9.29
C LYS A 258 -6.22 17.40 -8.36
N ASN A 259 -7.23 16.57 -8.60
CA ASN A 259 -7.52 15.41 -7.76
C ASN A 259 -6.56 14.24 -8.12
N VAL A 260 -5.28 14.50 -7.99
CA VAL A 260 -4.20 13.55 -8.29
C VAL A 260 -3.31 13.43 -7.06
N PHE A 261 -3.10 12.20 -6.58
CA PHE A 261 -2.41 11.92 -5.33
C PHE A 261 -1.47 10.74 -5.47
N SER A 262 -0.47 10.63 -4.59
CA SER A 262 0.33 9.40 -4.50
C SER A 262 -0.34 8.36 -3.61
N LEU A 263 -0.34 7.10 -4.05
CA LEU A 263 -0.83 5.95 -3.28
C LEU A 263 0.19 4.80 -3.41
N PRO A 264 1.15 4.71 -2.49
CA PRO A 264 2.11 3.61 -2.46
C PRO A 264 1.42 2.27 -2.18
N PHE A 265 2.12 1.17 -2.49
CA PHE A 265 1.71 -0.16 -2.05
C PHE A 265 1.55 -0.26 -0.53
N SER A 266 1.03 -1.37 -0.07
CA SER A 266 0.77 -1.66 1.34
C SER A 266 0.82 -3.16 1.61
N ALA A 267 0.68 -3.55 2.88
CA ALA A 267 0.51 -4.92 3.28
C ALA A 267 -0.94 -5.22 3.69
N GLU A 268 -1.36 -6.46 3.48
CA GLU A 268 -2.64 -6.97 3.95
C GLU A 268 -2.43 -7.90 5.16
N PRO A 269 -2.94 -7.54 6.35
CA PRO A 269 -2.69 -8.28 7.59
C PRO A 269 -3.05 -9.77 7.56
N ASN A 270 -4.12 -10.16 6.88
CA ASN A 270 -4.55 -11.55 6.81
C ASN A 270 -3.52 -12.45 6.10
N PHE A 271 -2.73 -11.90 5.19
CA PHE A 271 -1.71 -12.64 4.42
C PHE A 271 -0.29 -12.31 4.89
N HIS A 272 0.02 -11.03 5.04
CA HIS A 272 1.35 -10.54 5.36
C HIS A 272 1.45 -10.29 6.87
N ASN A 273 1.72 -11.36 7.63
CA ASN A 273 1.81 -11.32 9.09
C ASN A 273 2.95 -12.23 9.59
N PRO A 274 3.42 -12.05 10.83
CA PRO A 274 4.56 -12.78 11.34
C PRO A 274 4.25 -14.22 11.81
N ILE A 275 3.01 -14.71 11.72
CA ILE A 275 2.64 -16.06 12.15
C ILE A 275 3.48 -17.07 11.38
N LYS A 276 4.11 -17.97 12.12
CA LYS A 276 5.03 -18.98 11.57
C LYS A 276 4.33 -19.94 10.60
N ILE A 277 5.02 -20.28 9.52
CA ILE A 277 4.65 -21.36 8.60
C ILE A 277 5.52 -22.62 8.81
N GLN A 278 6.58 -22.52 9.59
CA GLN A 278 7.52 -23.60 9.94
C GLN A 278 8.15 -23.31 11.31
N GLU A 279 8.72 -24.33 11.94
CA GLU A 279 9.27 -24.24 13.30
C GLU A 279 10.36 -23.14 13.43
N ARG A 280 11.26 -23.06 12.45
CA ARG A 280 12.33 -22.05 12.40
C ARG A 280 12.48 -21.49 11.00
N ARG A 281 12.79 -20.21 10.89
CA ARG A 281 13.18 -19.59 9.63
C ARG A 281 14.52 -20.16 9.17
N ASN A 282 14.66 -20.31 7.83
CA ASN A 282 15.93 -20.70 7.23
C ASN A 282 16.97 -19.60 7.51
N GLU A 283 18.17 -19.99 7.96
CA GLU A 283 19.27 -19.07 8.24
C GLU A 283 19.90 -18.45 6.97
N LYS A 284 19.45 -18.86 5.78
CA LYS A 284 19.88 -18.29 4.51
C LYS A 284 19.17 -16.96 4.22
N ILE A 285 19.67 -16.27 3.21
CA ILE A 285 19.12 -15.04 2.64
C ILE A 285 18.17 -15.41 1.50
N CYS A 286 17.04 -14.72 1.39
CA CYS A 286 16.08 -14.93 0.30
C CYS A 286 16.07 -13.78 -0.69
N PHE A 287 16.04 -14.12 -1.97
CA PHE A 287 15.61 -13.21 -3.03
C PHE A 287 14.49 -13.86 -3.83
N ALA A 288 13.33 -13.18 -3.94
CA ALA A 288 12.21 -13.64 -4.76
C ALA A 288 11.88 -12.58 -5.81
N GLY A 289 12.10 -12.86 -7.10
CA GLY A 289 11.90 -11.85 -8.14
C GLY A 289 12.36 -12.27 -9.53
N SER A 290 12.43 -11.30 -10.44
CA SER A 290 12.88 -11.50 -11.82
C SER A 290 14.23 -10.88 -12.07
N PHE A 291 15.05 -11.52 -12.83
CA PHE A 291 16.23 -10.93 -13.47
C PHE A 291 15.84 -10.43 -14.87
N TYR A 292 16.42 -9.33 -15.31
CA TYR A 292 16.22 -8.76 -16.64
C TYR A 292 17.57 -8.64 -17.34
N ALA A 293 17.91 -9.61 -18.16
CA ALA A 293 19.24 -9.69 -18.80
C ALA A 293 19.50 -8.53 -19.77
N ASN A 294 18.46 -8.06 -20.47
CA ASN A 294 18.55 -7.11 -21.61
C ASN A 294 17.87 -5.76 -21.34
N ARG A 295 17.50 -5.45 -20.12
CA ARG A 295 16.80 -4.21 -19.73
C ARG A 295 17.29 -3.72 -18.39
N HIS A 296 17.16 -2.39 -18.16
CA HIS A 296 17.46 -1.77 -16.87
C HIS A 296 18.90 -2.05 -16.39
N GLU A 297 19.90 -1.62 -17.14
CA GLU A 297 21.33 -1.90 -16.88
C GLU A 297 21.77 -1.51 -15.47
N GLU A 298 21.27 -0.40 -14.93
CA GLU A 298 21.57 0.04 -13.58
C GLU A 298 21.04 -0.95 -12.52
N ARG A 299 19.76 -1.36 -12.68
CA ARG A 299 19.15 -2.37 -11.81
C ARG A 299 19.87 -3.72 -11.89
N LYS A 300 20.30 -4.10 -13.09
CA LYS A 300 21.06 -5.34 -13.33
C LYS A 300 22.39 -5.32 -12.56
N ARG A 301 23.15 -4.23 -12.64
CA ARG A 301 24.39 -4.05 -11.89
C ARG A 301 24.17 -4.13 -10.37
N ASP A 302 23.15 -3.42 -9.86
CA ASP A 302 22.81 -3.46 -8.45
C ASP A 302 22.44 -4.87 -8.00
N MET A 303 21.62 -5.57 -8.83
CA MET A 303 21.20 -6.94 -8.53
C MET A 303 22.39 -7.89 -8.49
N GLU A 304 23.26 -7.85 -9.50
CA GLU A 304 24.46 -8.68 -9.54
C GLU A 304 25.36 -8.43 -8.33
N ASN A 305 25.62 -7.17 -7.99
CA ASN A 305 26.41 -6.81 -6.82
C ASN A 305 25.83 -7.32 -5.50
N ILE A 306 24.53 -7.18 -5.30
CA ILE A 306 23.88 -7.63 -4.08
C ILE A 306 23.87 -9.16 -4.00
N LEU A 307 23.55 -9.85 -5.10
CA LEU A 307 23.49 -11.31 -5.14
C LEU A 307 24.86 -11.97 -5.00
N ASP A 308 25.90 -11.41 -5.63
CA ASP A 308 27.29 -11.92 -5.53
C ASP A 308 27.79 -11.91 -4.09
N ILE A 309 27.43 -10.90 -3.31
CA ILE A 309 27.80 -10.83 -1.90
C ILE A 309 26.93 -11.77 -1.07
N ALA A 310 25.62 -11.73 -1.27
CA ALA A 310 24.70 -12.57 -0.52
C ALA A 310 24.98 -14.08 -0.72
N ALA A 311 25.43 -14.48 -1.90
CA ALA A 311 25.79 -15.86 -2.20
C ALA A 311 26.89 -16.40 -1.27
N LYS A 312 27.82 -15.55 -0.81
CA LYS A 312 28.88 -15.91 0.14
C LYS A 312 28.34 -16.27 1.53
N PHE A 313 27.15 -15.80 1.87
CA PHE A 313 26.50 -16.01 3.17
C PHE A 313 25.34 -17.03 3.12
N GLY A 314 25.15 -17.67 1.96
CA GLY A 314 24.04 -18.57 1.70
C GLY A 314 22.82 -17.82 1.18
N LEU A 315 22.52 -17.99 -0.09
CA LEU A 315 21.44 -17.34 -0.82
C LEU A 315 20.55 -18.37 -1.48
N ASP A 316 19.22 -18.22 -1.34
CA ASP A 316 18.23 -18.94 -2.13
C ASP A 316 17.45 -17.93 -3.00
N ILE A 317 17.36 -18.23 -4.30
CA ILE A 317 16.69 -17.40 -5.30
C ILE A 317 15.42 -18.11 -5.77
N PHE A 318 14.26 -17.48 -5.58
CA PHE A 318 13.01 -17.87 -6.24
C PHE A 318 12.86 -17.04 -7.52
N ASP A 319 13.16 -17.67 -8.66
CA ASP A 319 13.05 -17.01 -9.95
C ASP A 319 11.62 -17.03 -10.47
N ARG A 320 10.99 -15.86 -10.58
CA ARG A 320 9.62 -15.70 -11.09
C ARG A 320 9.42 -16.25 -12.51
N ASN A 321 10.49 -16.34 -13.29
CA ASN A 321 10.47 -16.85 -14.67
C ASN A 321 11.10 -18.22 -14.83
N TYR A 322 11.29 -18.97 -13.75
CA TYR A 322 11.97 -20.28 -13.74
C TYR A 322 11.47 -21.22 -14.83
N GLU A 323 10.14 -21.40 -14.94
CA GLU A 323 9.55 -22.29 -15.95
C GLU A 323 9.75 -21.79 -17.39
N LYS A 324 9.77 -20.46 -17.62
CA LYS A 324 10.03 -19.87 -18.95
C LYS A 324 11.48 -20.03 -19.33
N ASN A 325 12.39 -19.83 -18.38
CA ASN A 325 13.83 -20.01 -18.58
C ASN A 325 14.17 -21.46 -18.84
N ALA A 326 13.55 -22.42 -18.16
CA ALA A 326 13.68 -23.86 -18.42
C ALA A 326 13.23 -24.27 -19.84
N LYS A 327 12.32 -23.47 -20.46
CA LYS A 327 11.86 -23.65 -21.86
C LYS A 327 12.70 -22.90 -22.88
N GLY A 328 13.86 -22.35 -22.50
CA GLY A 328 14.82 -21.72 -23.42
C GLY A 328 14.65 -20.21 -23.61
N THR A 329 13.87 -19.51 -22.74
CA THR A 329 13.75 -18.05 -22.78
C THR A 329 14.94 -17.44 -22.04
N THR A 330 15.86 -16.76 -22.73
CA THR A 330 17.09 -16.23 -22.11
C THR A 330 16.97 -14.80 -21.56
N HIS A 331 15.90 -14.07 -21.90
CA HIS A 331 15.74 -12.65 -21.52
C HIS A 331 15.61 -12.40 -20.00
N PHE A 332 15.25 -13.43 -19.25
CA PHE A 332 15.04 -13.37 -17.79
C PHE A 332 15.98 -14.28 -17.02
N SER A 333 16.94 -14.93 -17.67
CA SER A 333 17.86 -15.87 -17.03
C SER A 333 18.86 -15.14 -16.14
N PHE A 334 19.01 -15.61 -14.94
CA PHE A 334 20.11 -15.20 -14.07
C PHE A 334 21.47 -15.62 -14.66
N PRO A 335 22.56 -14.90 -14.36
CA PRO A 335 23.90 -15.35 -14.68
C PRO A 335 24.19 -16.76 -14.16
N GLU A 336 24.92 -17.56 -14.95
CA GLU A 336 25.21 -18.98 -14.64
C GLU A 336 25.78 -19.22 -13.24
N ARG A 337 26.58 -18.26 -12.72
CA ARG A 337 27.15 -18.33 -11.38
C ARG A 337 26.12 -18.41 -10.25
N PHE A 338 24.85 -18.11 -10.52
CA PHE A 338 23.76 -18.23 -9.54
C PHE A 338 22.92 -19.51 -9.70
N ASN A 339 23.25 -20.41 -10.64
CA ASN A 339 22.44 -21.59 -10.90
C ASN A 339 22.23 -22.47 -9.65
N GLU A 340 23.26 -22.61 -8.81
CA GLU A 340 23.18 -23.37 -7.55
C GLU A 340 22.34 -22.68 -6.47
N ASN A 341 22.09 -21.38 -6.62
CA ASN A 341 21.27 -20.62 -5.69
C ASN A 341 19.77 -20.63 -6.07
N ILE A 342 19.43 -20.97 -7.33
CA ILE A 342 18.05 -20.97 -7.80
C ILE A 342 17.33 -22.22 -7.28
N VAL A 343 16.36 -21.99 -6.41
CA VAL A 343 15.57 -23.04 -5.75
C VAL A 343 14.21 -23.29 -6.41
N GLY A 344 13.90 -22.58 -7.50
CA GLY A 344 12.65 -22.70 -8.26
C GLY A 344 11.88 -21.40 -8.37
N SER A 345 10.57 -21.50 -8.54
CA SER A 345 9.63 -20.38 -8.53
C SER A 345 8.61 -20.53 -7.42
N LEU A 346 7.94 -19.44 -7.05
CA LEU A 346 6.79 -19.45 -6.15
C LEU A 346 5.55 -18.94 -6.88
N LYS A 347 4.44 -19.65 -6.70
CA LYS A 347 3.12 -19.12 -7.06
C LYS A 347 2.72 -18.01 -6.09
N TYR A 348 1.65 -17.30 -6.42
CA TYR A 348 1.20 -16.20 -5.59
C TYR A 348 0.80 -16.66 -4.17
N ASP A 349 0.09 -17.76 -4.07
CA ASP A 349 -0.34 -18.41 -2.82
C ASP A 349 0.79 -19.06 -2.01
N GLU A 350 2.00 -19.19 -2.60
CA GLU A 350 3.19 -19.73 -1.97
C GLU A 350 4.20 -18.66 -1.53
N ILE A 351 3.93 -17.39 -1.77
CA ILE A 351 4.90 -16.30 -1.53
C ILE A 351 5.29 -16.16 -0.05
N ASP A 352 4.48 -16.66 0.86
CA ASP A 352 4.78 -16.76 2.28
C ASP A 352 6.06 -17.56 2.57
N LYS A 353 6.41 -18.52 1.73
CA LYS A 353 7.68 -19.26 1.84
C LYS A 353 8.88 -18.33 1.74
N ALA A 354 8.80 -17.28 0.91
CA ALA A 354 9.84 -16.26 0.83
C ALA A 354 9.79 -15.29 2.01
N TYR A 355 8.60 -14.79 2.36
CA TYR A 355 8.45 -13.76 3.40
C TYR A 355 8.60 -14.28 4.82
N LYS A 356 8.14 -15.49 5.10
CA LYS A 356 8.13 -16.08 6.46
C LYS A 356 9.15 -17.20 6.64
N GLY A 357 9.63 -17.78 5.53
CA GLY A 357 10.51 -18.93 5.55
C GLY A 357 11.99 -18.62 5.81
N TYR A 358 12.43 -17.38 5.61
CA TYR A 358 13.84 -16.96 5.70
C TYR A 358 14.08 -15.90 6.76
N LYS A 359 15.33 -15.82 7.24
CA LYS A 359 15.71 -14.86 8.28
C LYS A 359 15.58 -13.43 7.80
N PHE A 360 16.01 -13.09 6.60
CA PHE A 360 15.83 -11.79 5.96
C PHE A 360 15.85 -11.89 4.43
N MET A 361 15.43 -10.81 3.78
CA MET A 361 15.27 -10.77 2.33
C MET A 361 16.06 -9.63 1.69
N LEU A 362 16.37 -9.84 0.41
CA LEU A 362 16.92 -8.80 -0.45
C LEU A 362 15.82 -8.14 -1.30
N ASN A 363 15.95 -6.83 -1.47
CA ASN A 363 15.14 -6.05 -2.39
C ASN A 363 16.03 -5.26 -3.35
N VAL A 364 15.68 -5.29 -4.65
CA VAL A 364 16.36 -4.53 -5.70
C VAL A 364 15.34 -3.68 -6.44
N ASN A 365 15.59 -2.38 -6.51
CA ASN A 365 14.65 -1.41 -7.04
C ASN A 365 14.93 -1.10 -8.52
N SER A 366 13.87 -1.04 -9.35
CA SER A 366 13.94 -0.57 -10.74
C SER A 366 13.81 0.96 -10.83
N VAL A 367 13.08 1.55 -9.89
CA VAL A 367 12.86 2.99 -9.78
C VAL A 367 13.57 3.48 -8.52
N LYS A 368 14.67 4.21 -8.68
CA LYS A 368 15.53 4.63 -7.55
C LYS A 368 15.14 5.98 -6.96
N TYR A 369 14.73 6.92 -7.81
CA TYR A 369 14.57 8.33 -7.46
C TYR A 369 13.10 8.75 -7.27
N SER A 370 12.20 7.80 -7.17
CA SER A 370 10.83 8.07 -6.77
C SER A 370 10.72 8.16 -5.25
N PRO A 371 10.06 9.19 -4.71
CA PRO A 371 9.89 9.32 -3.26
C PRO A 371 8.86 8.32 -2.69
N THR A 372 8.11 7.59 -3.53
CA THR A 372 7.01 6.72 -3.10
C THR A 372 6.93 5.38 -3.83
N MET A 373 7.52 5.25 -5.04
CA MET A 373 7.46 4.01 -5.82
C MET A 373 8.66 3.11 -5.53
N PHE A 374 8.37 1.94 -4.98
CA PHE A 374 9.28 0.81 -4.81
C PHE A 374 8.47 -0.49 -4.69
N SER A 375 9.16 -1.61 -4.65
CA SER A 375 8.51 -2.92 -4.62
C SER A 375 7.60 -3.10 -3.39
N ARG A 376 6.38 -3.58 -3.61
CA ARG A 376 5.44 -3.98 -2.55
C ARG A 376 6.04 -4.98 -1.55
N ARG A 377 7.01 -5.80 -1.99
CA ARG A 377 7.76 -6.76 -1.16
C ARG A 377 8.31 -6.14 0.11
N VAL A 378 8.67 -4.85 0.10
CA VAL A 378 9.18 -4.16 1.27
C VAL A 378 8.10 -4.09 2.36
N PHE A 379 6.88 -3.69 2.01
CA PHE A 379 5.76 -3.67 2.95
C PHE A 379 5.38 -5.07 3.43
N GLU A 380 5.26 -6.02 2.52
CA GLU A 380 4.83 -7.39 2.78
C GLU A 380 5.85 -8.16 3.64
N GLY A 381 7.14 -8.02 3.34
CA GLY A 381 8.22 -8.64 4.10
C GLY A 381 8.33 -8.08 5.52
N LEU A 382 8.29 -6.75 5.68
CA LEU A 382 8.31 -6.11 7.00
C LEU A 382 7.10 -6.48 7.84
N ALA A 383 5.89 -6.49 7.26
CA ALA A 383 4.68 -6.96 7.94
C ALA A 383 4.80 -8.40 8.42
N SER A 384 5.51 -9.26 7.67
CA SER A 384 5.79 -10.65 8.02
C SER A 384 6.94 -10.82 9.02
N GLY A 385 7.46 -9.72 9.56
CA GLY A 385 8.56 -9.73 10.52
C GLY A 385 9.90 -10.12 9.92
N THR A 386 10.10 -9.90 8.61
CA THR A 386 11.30 -10.22 7.88
C THR A 386 12.07 -8.96 7.56
N PRO A 387 13.23 -8.70 8.20
CA PRO A 387 14.08 -7.59 7.86
C PRO A 387 14.48 -7.59 6.39
N ILE A 388 14.66 -6.39 5.83
CA ILE A 388 14.96 -6.21 4.41
C ILE A 388 16.26 -5.43 4.24
N ILE A 389 17.15 -5.97 3.40
CA ILE A 389 18.29 -5.24 2.84
C ILE A 389 17.92 -4.84 1.41
N SER A 390 18.05 -3.56 1.08
CA SER A 390 17.62 -3.02 -0.22
C SER A 390 18.76 -2.30 -0.93
N SER A 391 18.80 -2.41 -2.26
CA SER A 391 19.50 -1.42 -3.08
C SER A 391 18.91 -0.03 -2.86
N TYR A 392 19.64 1.01 -3.22
CA TYR A 392 19.15 2.39 -3.04
C TYR A 392 17.75 2.59 -3.62
N SER A 393 16.92 3.27 -2.85
CA SER A 393 15.62 3.82 -3.25
C SER A 393 15.29 5.00 -2.35
N GLU A 394 15.04 6.15 -2.95
CA GLU A 394 14.61 7.36 -2.24
C GLU A 394 13.34 7.11 -1.44
N GLY A 395 12.36 6.43 -2.03
CA GLY A 395 11.09 6.11 -1.38
C GLY A 395 11.26 5.20 -0.17
N VAL A 396 12.09 4.15 -0.28
CA VAL A 396 12.39 3.27 0.86
C VAL A 396 13.07 4.06 1.98
N LYS A 397 14.07 4.88 1.64
CA LYS A 397 14.80 5.73 2.59
C LYS A 397 13.89 6.73 3.30
N LYS A 398 12.96 7.34 2.55
CA LYS A 398 12.02 8.35 3.08
C LYS A 398 10.97 7.74 4.00
N ILE A 399 10.39 6.60 3.62
CA ILE A 399 9.27 5.97 4.34
C ILE A 399 9.77 5.14 5.52
N PHE A 400 10.76 4.28 5.30
CA PHE A 400 11.22 3.31 6.30
C PHE A 400 12.51 3.70 7.03
N LYS A 401 13.16 4.79 6.62
CA LYS A 401 14.39 5.28 7.26
C LYS A 401 15.42 4.14 7.43
N ASP A 402 15.83 3.91 8.67
CA ASP A 402 16.81 2.87 9.07
C ASP A 402 16.16 1.51 9.40
N ILE A 403 14.84 1.39 9.31
CA ILE A 403 14.13 0.11 9.45
C ILE A 403 14.53 -0.84 8.31
N VAL A 404 14.59 -0.33 7.08
CA VAL A 404 15.14 -1.06 5.92
C VAL A 404 16.61 -0.68 5.75
N LEU A 405 17.47 -1.69 5.69
CA LEU A 405 18.90 -1.49 5.54
C LEU A 405 19.24 -1.23 4.07
N ILE A 406 19.49 0.03 3.72
CA ILE A 406 19.91 0.40 2.37
C ILE A 406 21.43 0.26 2.31
N SER A 407 21.93 -0.46 1.32
CA SER A 407 23.36 -0.66 1.08
C SER A 407 23.74 -0.09 -0.28
N GLU A 408 24.59 0.93 -0.28
CA GLU A 408 25.04 1.62 -1.48
C GLU A 408 26.38 1.08 -2.01
N ASN A 409 27.10 0.35 -1.19
CA ASN A 409 28.38 -0.26 -1.53
C ASN A 409 28.54 -1.65 -0.93
N GLN A 410 29.56 -2.40 -1.40
CA GLN A 410 29.80 -3.78 -0.99
C GLN A 410 30.13 -3.93 0.50
N GLN A 411 30.96 -3.04 1.05
CA GLN A 411 31.39 -3.12 2.45
C GLN A 411 30.20 -2.92 3.40
N GLU A 412 29.34 -1.97 3.10
CA GLU A 412 28.11 -1.71 3.86
C GLU A 412 27.15 -2.90 3.78
N LEU A 413 26.99 -3.49 2.59
CA LEU A 413 26.16 -4.67 2.40
C LEU A 413 26.68 -5.86 3.21
N GLU A 414 27.96 -6.17 3.16
CA GLU A 414 28.58 -7.23 3.96
C GLU A 414 28.41 -6.98 5.46
N SER A 415 28.61 -5.74 5.91
CA SER A 415 28.40 -5.34 7.30
C SER A 415 26.95 -5.56 7.75
N ASN A 416 25.98 -5.13 6.95
CA ASN A 416 24.55 -5.29 7.25
C ASN A 416 24.15 -6.77 7.30
N ILE A 417 24.61 -7.58 6.34
CA ILE A 417 24.37 -9.02 6.33
C ILE A 417 24.97 -9.65 7.59
N ASN A 418 26.24 -9.41 7.88
CA ASN A 418 26.91 -9.96 9.07
C ASN A 418 26.17 -9.60 10.37
N LYS A 419 25.71 -8.36 10.48
CA LYS A 419 24.98 -7.89 11.67
C LYS A 419 23.64 -8.59 11.84
N LEU A 420 22.85 -8.74 10.77
CA LEU A 420 21.59 -9.46 10.81
C LEU A 420 21.77 -10.98 11.06
N MET A 421 22.86 -11.58 10.54
CA MET A 421 23.13 -13.01 10.73
C MET A 421 23.57 -13.32 12.16
N ASN A 422 24.43 -12.50 12.75
CA ASN A 422 25.20 -12.83 13.95
C ASN A 422 24.72 -12.09 15.22
N ASP A 423 23.95 -10.99 15.10
CA ASP A 423 23.35 -10.27 16.23
C ASP A 423 21.85 -10.49 16.28
N GLU A 424 21.42 -11.50 17.09
CA GLU A 424 20.00 -11.84 17.25
C GLU A 424 19.21 -10.65 17.85
N GLY A 425 19.81 -9.84 18.73
CA GLY A 425 19.15 -8.66 19.29
C GLY A 425 18.86 -7.60 18.24
N TYR A 426 19.80 -7.36 17.34
CA TYR A 426 19.64 -6.42 16.22
C TYR A 426 18.64 -6.95 15.18
N TYR A 427 18.74 -8.22 14.82
CA TYR A 427 17.78 -8.88 13.92
C TYR A 427 16.34 -8.72 14.45
N ARG A 428 16.10 -9.02 15.73
CA ARG A 428 14.78 -8.91 16.36
C ARG A 428 14.29 -7.48 16.43
N GLN A 429 15.18 -6.54 16.70
CA GLN A 429 14.84 -5.12 16.69
C GLN A 429 14.33 -4.70 15.31
N LYS A 430 15.07 -5.00 14.23
CA LYS A 430 14.65 -4.66 12.86
C LYS A 430 13.36 -5.37 12.45
N SER A 431 13.16 -6.59 12.88
CA SER A 431 11.90 -7.33 12.68
C SER A 431 10.71 -6.62 13.33
N LEU A 432 10.81 -6.25 14.60
CA LEU A 432 9.73 -5.58 15.35
C LEU A 432 9.46 -4.16 14.86
N GLU A 433 10.51 -3.38 14.58
CA GLU A 433 10.38 -2.05 13.99
C GLU A 433 9.59 -2.12 12.66
N GLY A 434 9.90 -3.11 11.81
CA GLY A 434 9.21 -3.32 10.54
C GLY A 434 7.73 -3.69 10.72
N ILE A 435 7.40 -4.61 11.62
CA ILE A 435 6.03 -4.98 11.95
C ILE A 435 5.24 -3.74 12.40
N ARG A 436 5.76 -3.03 13.41
CA ARG A 436 5.08 -1.85 13.97
C ARG A 436 4.83 -0.78 12.94
N GLU A 437 5.86 -0.40 12.16
CA GLU A 437 5.73 0.62 11.11
C GLU A 437 4.65 0.29 10.10
N VAL A 438 4.66 -0.95 9.58
CA VAL A 438 3.69 -1.35 8.56
C VAL A 438 2.27 -1.42 9.13
N TYR A 439 2.08 -2.00 10.30
CA TYR A 439 0.73 -2.14 10.88
C TYR A 439 0.13 -0.82 11.34
N LEU A 440 0.95 0.13 11.79
CA LEU A 440 0.48 1.45 12.21
C LEU A 440 0.18 2.38 11.03
N HIS A 441 0.83 2.20 9.85
CA HIS A 441 0.80 3.23 8.81
C HIS A 441 0.62 2.71 7.37
N HIS A 442 0.86 1.43 7.10
CA HIS A 442 1.04 0.94 5.74
C HIS A 442 0.26 -0.34 5.43
N THR A 443 -0.98 -0.47 5.95
CA THR A 443 -1.91 -1.54 5.56
C THR A 443 -2.93 -1.01 4.55
N TYR A 444 -3.67 -1.91 3.89
CA TYR A 444 -4.72 -1.53 2.93
C TYR A 444 -5.81 -0.67 3.55
N LYS A 445 -6.19 -0.89 4.81
CA LYS A 445 -7.14 -0.01 5.52
C LYS A 445 -6.69 1.45 5.57
N HIS A 446 -5.39 1.72 5.73
CA HIS A 446 -4.83 3.08 5.71
C HIS A 446 -4.91 3.70 4.30
N ARG A 447 -4.71 2.90 3.24
CA ARG A 447 -4.88 3.36 1.84
C ARG A 447 -6.32 3.72 1.54
N ILE A 448 -7.27 2.89 1.97
CA ILE A 448 -8.70 3.14 1.82
C ILE A 448 -9.12 4.42 2.57
N GLN A 449 -8.71 4.56 3.83
CA GLN A 449 -8.96 5.78 4.60
C GLN A 449 -8.42 7.02 3.89
N TYR A 450 -7.20 6.95 3.36
CA TYR A 450 -6.57 8.06 2.63
C TYR A 450 -7.35 8.42 1.35
N ILE A 451 -7.82 7.42 0.59
CA ILE A 451 -8.64 7.61 -0.61
C ILE A 451 -9.93 8.36 -0.25
N PHE A 452 -10.66 7.89 0.76
CA PHE A 452 -11.91 8.49 1.16
C PHE A 452 -11.74 9.88 1.77
N LYS A 453 -10.67 10.11 2.53
CA LYS A 453 -10.31 11.43 3.05
C LYS A 453 -10.12 12.46 1.92
N ASN A 454 -9.45 12.08 0.83
CA ASN A 454 -9.27 12.94 -0.34
C ASN A 454 -10.59 13.21 -1.09
N MET A 455 -11.58 12.34 -0.94
CA MET A 455 -12.96 12.56 -1.44
C MET A 455 -13.82 13.40 -0.48
N GLY A 456 -13.25 13.86 0.64
CA GLY A 456 -13.97 14.63 1.66
C GLY A 456 -14.86 13.78 2.57
N ILE A 457 -14.63 12.45 2.63
CA ILE A 457 -15.37 11.51 3.47
C ILE A 457 -14.44 11.03 4.58
N ASP A 458 -14.79 11.35 5.82
CA ASP A 458 -14.03 10.89 6.99
C ASP A 458 -14.49 9.50 7.41
N ILE A 459 -13.56 8.53 7.34
CA ILE A 459 -13.78 7.14 7.72
C ILE A 459 -12.86 6.81 8.88
N SER A 460 -13.45 6.34 9.97
CA SER A 460 -12.68 5.89 11.13
C SER A 460 -12.01 4.54 10.86
N LEU A 461 -10.75 4.42 11.23
CA LEU A 461 -10.04 3.13 11.32
C LEU A 461 -10.53 2.29 12.49
N ASN A 462 -11.26 2.90 13.44
CA ASN A 462 -11.75 2.28 14.67
C ASN A 462 -10.68 1.42 15.36
N PRO A 463 -9.57 2.01 15.82
CA PRO A 463 -8.55 1.25 16.52
C PRO A 463 -9.15 0.60 17.76
N LYS A 464 -8.78 -0.67 17.96
CA LYS A 464 -9.33 -1.46 19.08
C LYS A 464 -8.85 -0.89 20.41
N LYS A 465 -9.79 -0.62 21.33
CA LYS A 465 -9.50 -0.14 22.66
C LYS A 465 -9.19 -1.29 23.62
N VAL A 466 -8.22 -1.09 24.53
CA VAL A 466 -7.87 -2.03 25.58
C VAL A 466 -8.03 -1.39 26.97
N THR A 467 -8.71 -2.07 27.86
CA THR A 467 -8.71 -1.72 29.29
C THR A 467 -7.59 -2.47 29.99
N VAL A 468 -6.65 -1.70 30.51
CA VAL A 468 -5.57 -2.21 31.37
C VAL A 468 -6.09 -2.31 32.79
N MET A 469 -6.02 -3.48 33.38
CA MET A 469 -6.43 -3.72 34.77
C MET A 469 -5.22 -3.98 35.65
N SER A 470 -5.29 -3.58 36.91
CA SER A 470 -4.32 -3.96 37.91
C SER A 470 -4.96 -4.03 39.31
N ILE A 471 -4.43 -4.86 40.19
CA ILE A 471 -4.76 -4.88 41.61
C ILE A 471 -3.54 -4.38 42.37
N VAL A 472 -3.74 -3.39 43.23
CA VAL A 472 -2.67 -2.76 44.03
C VAL A 472 -2.98 -2.78 45.51
N LYS A 473 -1.95 -2.95 46.36
CA LYS A 473 -2.04 -3.05 47.82
C LYS A 473 -1.23 -1.96 48.54
N SER A 474 -0.64 -1.02 47.79
CA SER A 474 0.04 0.15 48.32
C SER A 474 0.08 1.30 47.33
N LYS A 475 0.42 2.52 47.81
CA LYS A 475 0.64 3.69 46.96
C LYS A 475 1.80 3.48 45.98
N GLU A 476 2.86 2.81 46.41
CA GLU A 476 4.03 2.52 45.58
C GLU A 476 3.66 1.62 44.37
N GLU A 477 2.87 0.58 44.59
CA GLU A 477 2.36 -0.28 43.54
C GLU A 477 1.45 0.49 42.57
N PHE A 478 0.60 1.38 43.13
CA PHE A 478 -0.28 2.21 42.29
C PHE A 478 0.53 3.11 41.33
N PHE A 479 1.50 3.85 41.88
CA PHE A 479 2.31 4.73 41.04
C PHE A 479 3.20 3.96 40.05
N TYR A 480 3.73 2.82 40.46
CA TYR A 480 4.47 1.95 39.54
C TYR A 480 3.61 1.50 38.35
N ILE A 481 2.39 1.05 38.60
CA ILE A 481 1.46 0.66 37.52
C ILE A 481 1.06 1.86 36.66
N LEU A 482 0.83 3.00 37.28
CA LEU A 482 0.50 4.23 36.56
C LEU A 482 1.61 4.64 35.60
N ASP A 483 2.87 4.57 36.03
CA ASP A 483 4.02 4.87 35.16
C ASP A 483 4.12 3.85 34.04
N GLN A 484 4.02 2.55 34.32
CA GLN A 484 4.01 1.50 33.28
C GLN A 484 2.88 1.68 32.27
N PHE A 485 1.69 2.12 32.70
CA PHE A 485 0.56 2.42 31.81
C PHE A 485 0.83 3.66 30.96
N LYS A 486 1.33 4.74 31.55
CA LYS A 486 1.63 5.99 30.82
C LYS A 486 2.71 5.77 29.74
N ASP A 487 3.71 4.96 30.02
CA ASP A 487 4.80 4.65 29.10
C ASP A 487 4.35 3.82 27.88
N GLN A 488 3.20 3.14 27.93
CA GLN A 488 2.72 2.35 26.81
C GLN A 488 2.45 3.21 25.56
N THR A 489 3.03 2.83 24.42
CA THR A 489 2.92 3.54 23.15
C THR A 489 1.56 3.37 22.46
N TRP A 490 0.82 2.27 22.73
CA TRP A 490 -0.55 2.12 22.26
C TRP A 490 -1.44 3.22 22.82
N LYS A 491 -2.14 3.98 21.97
CA LYS A 491 -2.90 5.18 22.37
C LYS A 491 -4.32 4.88 22.84
N GLU A 492 -4.98 3.90 22.24
CA GLU A 492 -6.36 3.54 22.54
C GLU A 492 -6.41 2.63 23.77
N LYS A 493 -6.17 3.21 24.95
CA LYS A 493 -6.08 2.49 26.23
C LYS A 493 -6.75 3.27 27.33
N GLU A 494 -7.22 2.57 28.35
CA GLU A 494 -7.67 3.11 29.63
C GLU A 494 -7.15 2.24 30.77
N LEU A 495 -7.05 2.78 31.98
CA LEU A 495 -6.57 2.08 33.16
C LEU A 495 -7.69 1.94 34.19
N VAL A 496 -7.90 0.72 34.67
CA VAL A 496 -8.79 0.40 35.78
C VAL A 496 -7.98 -0.24 36.90
N VAL A 497 -7.88 0.45 38.04
CA VAL A 497 -7.13 -0.03 39.21
C VAL A 497 -8.08 -0.48 40.30
N PHE A 498 -7.95 -1.73 40.73
CA PHE A 498 -8.65 -2.28 41.89
C PHE A 498 -7.74 -2.14 43.09
N VAL A 499 -8.17 -1.30 44.03
CA VAL A 499 -7.36 -0.91 45.22
C VAL A 499 -7.77 -1.74 46.43
N GLU A 500 -6.82 -2.41 47.07
CA GLU A 500 -7.02 -2.96 48.39
C GLU A 500 -7.09 -1.83 49.43
N ILE A 501 -7.62 -2.11 50.63
CA ILE A 501 -7.71 -1.12 51.72
C ILE A 501 -6.32 -0.98 52.36
N PHE A 502 -5.69 0.19 52.14
CA PHE A 502 -4.42 0.56 52.77
C PHE A 502 -4.44 2.07 53.13
N ASP A 503 -3.46 2.56 53.86
CA ASP A 503 -3.44 3.98 54.25
C ASP A 503 -3.34 4.93 53.05
N GLY A 504 -4.31 5.86 52.91
CA GLY A 504 -4.42 6.84 51.83
C GLY A 504 -5.04 6.31 50.54
N TYR A 505 -5.69 5.14 50.52
CA TYR A 505 -6.39 4.63 49.32
C TYR A 505 -7.56 5.53 48.92
N ILE A 506 -8.25 6.21 49.87
CA ILE A 506 -9.36 7.13 49.56
C ILE A 506 -8.87 8.33 48.76
N ASP A 507 -7.67 8.84 49.05
CA ASP A 507 -7.09 9.96 48.32
C ASP A 507 -6.87 9.58 46.85
N LEU A 508 -6.36 8.38 46.58
CA LEU A 508 -6.19 7.86 45.20
C LEU A 508 -7.53 7.75 44.46
N LEU A 509 -8.58 7.25 45.13
CA LEU A 509 -9.93 7.18 44.55
C LEU A 509 -10.45 8.58 44.17
N ASN A 510 -10.29 9.56 45.07
CA ASN A 510 -10.76 10.93 44.87
C ASN A 510 -9.98 11.68 43.80
N GLU A 511 -8.70 11.41 43.65
CA GLU A 511 -7.82 12.05 42.66
C GLU A 511 -8.01 11.47 41.28
N TYR A 512 -7.93 10.15 41.10
CA TYR A 512 -7.84 9.51 39.82
C TYR A 512 -9.18 9.19 39.16
N ASN A 513 -10.30 9.12 39.89
CA ASN A 513 -11.63 9.04 39.26
C ASN A 513 -12.09 10.34 38.59
N LYS A 514 -11.28 11.39 38.62
CA LYS A 514 -11.48 12.62 37.84
C LYS A 514 -10.79 12.61 36.46
N ASP A 515 -9.96 11.62 36.22
CA ASP A 515 -9.23 11.43 34.96
C ASP A 515 -10.10 10.64 33.98
N ASP A 516 -10.19 11.09 32.72
CA ASP A 516 -11.01 10.44 31.71
C ASP A 516 -10.45 9.06 31.28
N GLN A 517 -9.18 8.77 31.55
CA GLN A 517 -8.51 7.53 31.17
C GLN A 517 -8.27 6.58 32.35
N ILE A 518 -8.54 7.00 33.59
CA ILE A 518 -8.23 6.23 34.77
C ILE A 518 -9.50 6.09 35.61
N SER A 519 -9.79 4.85 36.04
CA SER A 519 -10.85 4.56 36.99
C SER A 519 -10.30 3.72 38.14
N THR A 520 -10.72 4.02 39.33
CA THR A 520 -10.30 3.28 40.52
C THR A 520 -11.51 2.72 41.26
N TYR A 521 -11.42 1.47 41.70
CA TYR A 521 -12.44 0.76 42.44
C TYR A 521 -11.84 0.12 43.68
N VAL A 522 -12.61 0.02 44.78
CA VAL A 522 -12.20 -0.75 45.93
C VAL A 522 -12.44 -2.24 45.63
N LEU A 523 -11.38 -3.04 45.72
CA LEU A 523 -11.41 -4.46 45.33
C LEU A 523 -12.53 -5.25 46.07
N SER A 524 -12.74 -5.01 47.36
CA SER A 524 -13.74 -5.72 48.17
C SER A 524 -15.18 -5.50 47.68
N TYR A 525 -15.47 -4.38 47.04
CA TYR A 525 -16.81 -4.10 46.47
C TYR A 525 -17.06 -4.77 45.13
N MET A 526 -16.03 -5.39 44.51
CA MET A 526 -16.21 -6.11 43.24
C MET A 526 -17.07 -7.37 43.38
N ASN A 527 -17.33 -7.84 44.58
CA ASN A 527 -18.30 -8.92 44.85
C ASN A 527 -19.76 -8.56 44.50
N GLU A 528 -20.07 -7.26 44.41
CA GLU A 528 -21.41 -6.78 44.01
C GLU A 528 -21.63 -6.91 42.51
N TYR A 529 -20.59 -7.08 41.68
CA TYR A 529 -20.69 -7.20 40.25
C TYR A 529 -20.65 -8.66 39.80
N SER A 530 -21.64 -9.05 39.04
CA SER A 530 -21.76 -10.42 38.55
C SER A 530 -20.87 -10.71 37.36
N ARG A 531 -20.62 -9.68 36.54
CA ARG A 531 -19.91 -9.81 35.25
C ARG A 531 -18.90 -8.68 35.05
N LEU A 532 -17.74 -9.02 34.46
CA LEU A 532 -16.70 -8.05 34.19
C LEU A 532 -17.18 -6.92 33.26
N SER A 533 -18.12 -7.21 32.34
CA SER A 533 -18.73 -6.24 31.42
C SER A 533 -19.58 -5.14 32.11
N GLU A 534 -19.90 -5.29 33.40
CA GLU A 534 -20.54 -4.23 34.17
C GLU A 534 -19.56 -3.12 34.54
N VAL A 535 -18.29 -3.46 34.72
CA VAL A 535 -17.19 -2.54 35.07
C VAL A 535 -16.41 -2.12 33.81
N ILE A 536 -16.09 -3.06 32.93
CA ILE A 536 -15.25 -2.85 31.75
C ILE A 536 -16.12 -2.81 30.48
N LYS A 537 -15.93 -1.80 29.63
CA LYS A 537 -16.75 -1.60 28.42
C LYS A 537 -16.01 -1.91 27.13
N ASN A 538 -14.69 -1.90 27.13
CA ASN A 538 -13.89 -2.17 25.94
C ASN A 538 -13.86 -3.66 25.59
N GLU A 539 -13.59 -3.94 24.31
CA GLU A 539 -13.57 -5.31 23.79
C GLU A 539 -12.38 -6.12 24.33
N TYR A 540 -11.27 -5.46 24.60
CA TYR A 540 -10.03 -6.11 25.03
C TYR A 540 -9.63 -5.66 26.44
N VAL A 541 -9.07 -6.61 27.18
CA VAL A 541 -8.50 -6.37 28.52
C VAL A 541 -7.08 -6.92 28.60
N ALA A 542 -6.24 -6.22 29.37
CA ALA A 542 -4.91 -6.65 29.75
C ALA A 542 -4.78 -6.52 31.28
N TYR A 543 -3.95 -7.36 31.91
CA TYR A 543 -3.67 -7.23 33.32
C TYR A 543 -2.18 -6.93 33.52
N LEU A 544 -1.88 -5.79 34.15
CA LEU A 544 -0.53 -5.46 34.59
C LEU A 544 -0.34 -5.87 36.04
N ASN A 545 0.54 -6.86 36.27
CA ASN A 545 0.92 -7.31 37.60
C ASN A 545 2.04 -6.41 38.13
N PRO A 546 1.88 -5.80 39.38
CA PRO A 546 2.89 -4.92 39.94
C PRO A 546 4.26 -5.56 40.17
N MET A 547 4.36 -6.88 40.12
CA MET A 547 5.64 -7.60 40.23
C MET A 547 6.44 -7.68 38.93
N ASN A 548 5.81 -7.42 37.77
CA ASN A 548 6.41 -7.55 36.45
C ASN A 548 6.88 -6.18 35.95
N PHE A 549 7.68 -6.21 34.87
CA PHE A 549 8.04 -5.02 34.09
C PHE A 549 7.45 -5.15 32.69
N TYR A 550 6.82 -4.07 32.22
CA TYR A 550 6.21 -3.95 30.90
C TYR A 550 6.89 -2.81 30.15
N GLY A 551 7.64 -3.14 29.08
CA GLY A 551 8.26 -2.14 28.22
C GLY A 551 7.23 -1.34 27.43
N GLU A 552 7.63 -0.20 26.91
CA GLU A 552 6.76 0.78 26.25
C GLU A 552 5.91 0.22 25.08
N ASN A 553 6.39 -0.80 24.40
CA ASN A 553 5.71 -1.41 23.25
C ASN A 553 4.95 -2.70 23.62
N TYR A 554 4.80 -3.03 24.90
CA TYR A 554 4.12 -4.27 25.32
C TYR A 554 2.69 -4.35 24.80
N LEU A 555 1.87 -3.32 25.06
CA LEU A 555 0.49 -3.28 24.55
C LEU A 555 0.44 -3.14 23.04
N LEU A 556 1.32 -2.34 22.45
CA LEU A 556 1.38 -2.14 21.01
C LEU A 556 1.54 -3.47 20.27
N ASP A 557 2.53 -4.29 20.68
CA ASP A 557 2.81 -5.57 20.00
C ASP A 557 1.64 -6.55 20.12
N LEU A 558 0.94 -6.55 21.25
CA LEU A 558 -0.23 -7.40 21.46
C LEU A 558 -1.46 -6.91 20.69
N MET A 559 -1.69 -5.59 20.66
CA MET A 559 -2.85 -5.00 19.99
C MET A 559 -2.72 -5.05 18.48
N ILE A 560 -1.53 -4.85 17.89
CA ILE A 560 -1.27 -5.06 16.46
C ILE A 560 -1.64 -6.50 16.07
N ALA A 561 -1.38 -7.48 16.92
CA ALA A 561 -1.68 -8.88 16.61
C ALA A 561 -3.17 -9.16 16.48
N THR A 562 -4.03 -8.33 17.03
CA THR A 562 -5.48 -8.42 16.81
C THR A 562 -5.89 -8.12 15.35
N ASP A 563 -5.06 -7.43 14.59
CA ASP A 563 -5.34 -7.10 13.19
C ASP A 563 -5.07 -8.27 12.24
N TYR A 564 -4.11 -9.14 12.59
CA TYR A 564 -3.73 -10.26 11.72
C TYR A 564 -4.10 -11.65 12.27
N SER A 565 -4.72 -11.72 13.43
CA SER A 565 -5.13 -12.99 14.03
C SER A 565 -6.53 -12.89 14.64
N PRO A 566 -7.40 -13.88 14.38
CA PRO A 566 -8.67 -14.02 15.04
C PRO A 566 -8.57 -14.70 16.43
N ALA A 567 -7.38 -14.70 17.04
CA ALA A 567 -7.18 -15.28 18.37
C ALA A 567 -7.97 -14.51 19.43
N ASP A 568 -8.52 -15.25 20.38
CA ASP A 568 -9.30 -14.71 21.50
C ASP A 568 -8.40 -14.18 22.62
N ILE A 569 -7.22 -14.77 22.73
CA ILE A 569 -6.19 -14.40 23.70
C ILE A 569 -4.87 -14.28 22.94
N ILE A 570 -4.21 -13.13 23.07
CA ILE A 570 -2.93 -12.84 22.46
C ILE A 570 -1.95 -12.49 23.56
N GLY A 571 -0.82 -13.19 23.62
CA GLY A 571 0.12 -13.00 24.72
C GLY A 571 1.54 -13.42 24.37
N LYS A 572 2.35 -13.54 25.39
CA LYS A 572 3.76 -13.94 25.27
C LYS A 572 3.96 -15.27 25.96
N SER A 573 4.18 -16.36 25.19
CA SER A 573 4.52 -17.68 25.72
C SER A 573 6.01 -17.79 25.98
N SER A 574 6.84 -17.40 24.99
CA SER A 574 8.26 -17.16 25.24
C SER A 574 8.42 -15.87 26.02
N ILE A 575 9.04 -15.92 27.17
CA ILE A 575 9.21 -14.74 28.07
C ILE A 575 10.58 -14.77 28.72
N TYR A 576 10.98 -13.61 29.22
CA TYR A 576 12.09 -13.50 30.15
C TYR A 576 11.58 -13.42 31.58
N SER A 577 12.29 -14.08 32.52
CA SER A 577 12.02 -14.05 33.95
C SER A 577 13.27 -13.63 34.70
N TYR A 578 13.11 -12.69 35.63
CA TYR A 578 14.20 -12.20 36.48
C TYR A 578 14.30 -13.00 37.79
N ASP A 579 15.49 -13.56 38.05
CA ASP A 579 15.83 -14.20 39.30
C ASP A 579 16.44 -13.11 40.23
N ARG A 580 15.65 -12.68 41.22
CA ARG A 580 16.07 -11.63 42.20
C ARG A 580 17.25 -12.03 43.06
N LYS A 581 17.41 -13.33 43.37
CA LYS A 581 18.53 -13.81 44.19
C LYS A 581 19.83 -13.82 43.42
N LYS A 582 19.79 -14.29 42.18
CA LYS A 582 20.96 -14.37 41.29
C LYS A 582 21.21 -13.11 40.47
N LYS A 583 20.28 -12.15 40.46
CA LYS A 583 20.30 -10.95 39.63
C LYS A 583 20.52 -11.27 38.14
N THR A 584 19.92 -12.35 37.65
CA THR A 584 20.06 -12.83 36.29
C THR A 584 18.71 -12.98 35.62
N THR A 585 18.71 -12.84 34.28
CA THR A 585 17.53 -13.04 33.46
C THR A 585 17.61 -14.38 32.74
N LYS A 586 16.54 -15.17 32.78
CA LYS A 586 16.40 -16.45 32.12
C LYS A 586 15.24 -16.42 31.14
N GLU A 587 15.47 -16.95 29.95
CA GLU A 587 14.41 -17.15 28.94
C GLU A 587 13.64 -18.46 29.24
N LEU A 588 12.32 -18.36 29.25
CA LEU A 588 11.39 -19.49 29.44
C LEU A 588 10.64 -19.76 28.13
N ASN A 589 10.22 -20.98 27.91
CA ASN A 589 9.44 -21.45 26.74
C ASN A 589 10.02 -20.96 25.39
N LYS A 590 11.30 -21.22 25.17
CA LYS A 590 12.02 -20.78 23.97
C LYS A 590 11.32 -21.20 22.69
N ASN A 591 11.40 -20.35 21.66
CA ASN A 591 10.91 -20.56 20.30
C ASN A 591 9.38 -20.67 20.15
N LYS A 592 8.61 -20.22 21.16
CA LYS A 592 7.13 -20.15 21.12
C LYS A 592 6.62 -18.78 20.68
N GLU A 593 7.30 -18.13 19.75
CA GLU A 593 6.93 -16.81 19.22
C GLU A 593 6.14 -16.98 17.92
N TYR A 594 5.13 -16.16 17.70
CA TYR A 594 4.30 -16.10 16.48
C TYR A 594 3.68 -17.44 16.07
N GLU A 595 3.16 -18.18 17.05
CA GLU A 595 2.45 -19.44 16.82
C GLU A 595 1.24 -19.58 17.74
N TYR A 596 0.28 -20.40 17.32
CA TYR A 596 -0.84 -20.76 18.17
C TYR A 596 -0.37 -21.72 19.26
N VAL A 597 -0.79 -21.46 20.50
CA VAL A 597 -0.36 -22.20 21.69
C VAL A 597 -1.57 -22.67 22.49
N SER A 598 -1.34 -23.62 23.39
CA SER A 598 -2.39 -24.14 24.30
C SER A 598 -2.46 -23.41 25.63
N ASP A 599 -1.47 -22.53 25.91
CA ASP A 599 -1.39 -21.86 27.20
C ASP A 599 -0.60 -20.54 27.13
N LEU A 600 -1.06 -19.55 27.89
CA LEU A 600 -0.43 -18.25 28.11
C LEU A 600 -0.66 -17.82 29.56
N ALA A 601 0.23 -16.99 30.09
CA ALA A 601 -0.01 -16.35 31.39
C ALA A 601 -0.99 -15.17 31.21
N MET A 602 -1.96 -15.04 32.13
CA MET A 602 -2.97 -13.98 32.05
C MET A 602 -2.33 -12.58 32.17
N ASP A 603 -1.28 -12.45 32.98
CA ASP A 603 -0.52 -11.21 33.18
C ASP A 603 0.53 -10.91 32.08
N ALA A 604 0.59 -11.74 31.07
CA ALA A 604 1.40 -11.54 29.87
C ALA A 604 0.55 -11.55 28.58
N SER A 605 -0.74 -11.20 28.70
CA SER A 605 -1.70 -11.33 27.61
C SER A 605 -2.69 -10.17 27.54
N VAL A 606 -3.20 -9.94 26.31
CA VAL A 606 -4.43 -9.20 26.03
C VAL A 606 -5.51 -10.22 25.67
N MET A 607 -6.69 -10.08 26.24
CA MET A 607 -7.79 -11.04 26.14
C MET A 607 -9.05 -10.35 25.64
N ASN A 608 -9.76 -10.97 24.71
CA ASN A 608 -11.07 -10.49 24.28
C ASN A 608 -12.09 -10.73 25.41
N MET A 609 -12.91 -9.75 25.75
CA MET A 609 -13.90 -9.80 26.82
C MET A 609 -14.84 -11.01 26.75
N LYS A 610 -15.08 -11.55 25.57
CA LYS A 610 -15.96 -12.73 25.38
C LYS A 610 -15.45 -13.99 26.11
N VAL A 611 -14.13 -14.10 26.38
CA VAL A 611 -13.57 -15.27 27.08
C VAL A 611 -14.06 -15.37 28.51
N PHE A 612 -14.47 -14.23 29.11
CA PHE A 612 -14.95 -14.13 30.49
C PHE A 612 -16.48 -14.29 30.62
N SER A 613 -17.16 -14.63 29.53
CA SER A 613 -18.62 -14.80 29.55
C SER A 613 -19.03 -15.85 30.61
N GLY A 614 -19.87 -15.44 31.53
CA GLY A 614 -20.37 -16.31 32.60
C GLY A 614 -19.46 -16.47 33.82
N GLU A 615 -18.32 -15.75 33.88
CA GLU A 615 -17.41 -15.77 35.01
C GLU A 615 -17.66 -14.55 35.95
N ASN A 616 -17.52 -14.77 37.26
CA ASN A 616 -17.63 -13.71 38.26
C ASN A 616 -16.41 -12.81 38.24
N VAL A 617 -16.60 -11.50 38.44
CA VAL A 617 -15.54 -10.48 38.42
C VAL A 617 -14.41 -10.81 39.39
N PHE A 618 -14.74 -11.14 40.62
CA PHE A 618 -13.74 -11.41 41.64
C PHE A 618 -12.89 -12.63 41.31
N SER A 619 -13.51 -13.70 40.78
CA SER A 619 -12.80 -14.89 40.31
C SER A 619 -11.81 -14.59 39.19
N ILE A 620 -12.21 -13.72 38.24
CA ILE A 620 -11.33 -13.31 37.14
C ILE A 620 -10.13 -12.51 37.67
N LEU A 621 -10.38 -11.54 38.52
CA LEU A 621 -9.35 -10.70 39.15
C LEU A 621 -8.36 -11.52 40.00
N ASP A 622 -8.85 -12.48 40.78
CA ASP A 622 -8.00 -13.36 41.61
C ASP A 622 -7.07 -14.23 40.74
N ARG A 623 -7.60 -14.81 39.65
CA ARG A 623 -6.81 -15.58 38.68
C ARG A 623 -5.73 -14.73 37.99
N MET A 624 -6.08 -13.49 37.61
CA MET A 624 -5.13 -12.55 37.01
C MET A 624 -4.02 -12.16 37.98
N ARG A 625 -4.40 -11.86 39.24
CA ARG A 625 -3.45 -11.53 40.30
C ARG A 625 -2.46 -12.66 40.59
N ASN A 626 -2.93 -13.90 40.56
CA ASN A 626 -2.11 -15.08 40.76
C ASN A 626 -1.31 -15.51 39.52
N SER A 627 -1.37 -14.72 38.43
CA SER A 627 -0.71 -15.02 37.15
C SER A 627 -1.07 -16.42 36.65
N GLU A 628 -2.35 -16.82 36.81
CA GLU A 628 -2.82 -18.10 36.35
C GLU A 628 -2.71 -18.20 34.81
N THR A 629 -2.73 -19.43 34.35
CA THR A 629 -2.63 -19.71 32.91
C THR A 629 -4.00 -19.75 32.25
N THR A 630 -3.98 -19.58 30.94
CA THR A 630 -5.18 -19.55 30.09
C THR A 630 -5.59 -20.93 29.55
N SER A 631 -4.97 -22.01 30.03
CA SER A 631 -5.23 -23.39 29.56
C SER A 631 -6.69 -23.82 29.70
N SER A 632 -7.40 -23.31 30.71
CA SER A 632 -8.84 -23.56 30.86
C SER A 632 -9.67 -22.96 29.72
N TYR A 633 -9.28 -21.80 29.21
CA TYR A 633 -9.93 -21.17 28.07
C TYR A 633 -9.63 -21.91 26.76
N PHE A 634 -8.38 -22.37 26.59
CA PHE A 634 -8.04 -23.26 25.46
C PHE A 634 -8.92 -24.51 25.44
N LYS A 635 -9.12 -25.16 26.57
CA LYS A 635 -10.01 -26.33 26.70
C LYS A 635 -11.48 -26.02 26.40
N LYS A 636 -11.92 -24.77 26.57
CA LYS A 636 -13.25 -24.29 26.18
C LYS A 636 -13.35 -23.95 24.67
N GLY A 637 -12.26 -24.11 23.89
CA GLY A 637 -12.23 -23.89 22.44
C GLY A 637 -11.77 -22.48 22.01
N PHE A 638 -11.31 -21.62 22.93
CA PHE A 638 -10.75 -20.33 22.56
C PHE A 638 -9.36 -20.48 21.95
N ARG A 639 -9.05 -19.64 20.97
CA ARG A 639 -7.76 -19.63 20.28
C ARG A 639 -6.77 -18.69 20.95
N LEU A 640 -5.55 -19.20 21.16
CA LEU A 640 -4.48 -18.48 21.82
C LEU A 640 -3.30 -18.30 20.85
N LEU A 641 -2.83 -17.04 20.68
CA LEU A 641 -1.66 -16.71 19.87
C LEU A 641 -0.54 -16.19 20.75
N SER A 642 0.64 -16.77 20.64
CA SER A 642 1.87 -16.20 21.19
C SER A 642 2.52 -15.26 20.17
N VAL A 643 2.92 -14.05 20.60
CA VAL A 643 3.72 -13.10 19.82
C VAL A 643 5.20 -13.12 20.25
N ASP A 644 5.93 -12.05 19.99
CA ASP A 644 7.33 -11.92 20.40
C ASP A 644 7.54 -11.98 21.94
N LYS A 645 8.78 -12.18 22.37
CA LYS A 645 9.17 -12.30 23.79
C LYS A 645 9.66 -11.00 24.45
N TYR A 646 9.68 -9.90 23.72
CA TYR A 646 10.24 -8.63 24.20
C TYR A 646 9.19 -7.76 24.89
N ASN A 647 9.63 -6.66 25.48
CA ASN A 647 8.79 -5.72 26.22
C ASN A 647 8.01 -6.32 27.42
N PHE A 648 8.45 -7.49 27.91
CA PHE A 648 7.89 -8.12 29.11
C PHE A 648 8.99 -8.82 29.91
N LEU A 649 9.02 -8.59 31.23
CA LEU A 649 9.93 -9.27 32.15
C LEU A 649 9.18 -9.72 33.40
N LYS A 650 8.99 -11.03 33.52
CA LYS A 650 8.37 -11.62 34.71
C LYS A 650 9.25 -11.39 35.96
N ASN A 651 8.65 -10.98 37.08
CA ASN A 651 9.32 -10.60 38.33
C ASN A 651 10.32 -9.42 38.16
N GLY A 652 10.07 -8.53 37.18
CA GLY A 652 10.98 -7.47 36.78
C GLY A 652 10.88 -6.17 37.56
N LEU A 653 10.01 -6.05 38.57
CA LEU A 653 9.79 -4.82 39.37
C LEU A 653 11.11 -4.15 39.83
N ASN A 654 12.08 -4.91 40.30
CA ASN A 654 13.36 -4.40 40.81
C ASN A 654 14.56 -4.90 39.97
N ALA A 655 14.32 -5.21 38.70
CA ALA A 655 15.41 -5.58 37.80
C ALA A 655 16.29 -4.37 37.50
N GLU A 656 17.60 -4.61 37.35
CA GLU A 656 18.54 -3.55 36.97
C GLU A 656 18.13 -2.96 35.62
N SER A 657 18.24 -1.65 35.44
CA SER A 657 17.91 -0.94 34.18
C SER A 657 18.56 -1.57 32.95
N LYS A 658 19.77 -2.14 33.07
CA LYS A 658 20.45 -2.87 32.00
C LYS A 658 19.66 -4.10 31.53
N SER A 659 19.01 -4.81 32.47
CA SER A 659 18.17 -5.98 32.14
C SER A 659 16.87 -5.57 31.49
N GLN A 660 16.27 -4.46 31.91
CA GLN A 660 15.05 -3.90 31.30
C GLN A 660 15.33 -3.36 29.89
N ASN A 661 16.37 -2.54 29.73
CA ASN A 661 16.74 -1.94 28.43
C ASN A 661 17.10 -2.99 27.36
N LYS A 662 17.68 -4.13 27.74
CA LYS A 662 17.95 -5.24 26.81
C LYS A 662 16.69 -5.83 26.20
N LEU A 663 15.56 -5.70 26.88
CA LEU A 663 14.27 -6.28 26.49
C LEU A 663 13.33 -5.27 25.80
N GLN A 664 13.63 -4.00 25.91
CA GLN A 664 12.95 -2.96 25.12
C GLN A 664 13.48 -2.99 23.70
N LYS A 665 12.66 -3.49 22.78
CA LYS A 665 12.97 -3.61 21.36
C LYS A 665 11.92 -2.91 20.52
#